data_cac92579b9f27144fdc4fdfaf498051c
#
_entry.id   cac92579b9f27144fdc4fdfaf498051c
#
_cell.length_a   1.000
_cell.length_b   1.000
_cell.length_c   1.000
_cell.angle_alpha   90.00
_cell.angle_beta   90.00
_cell.angle_gamma   90.00
#
_symmetry.space_group_name_H-M   'P 1'
#
loop_
_entity.id
_entity.type
_entity.pdbx_description
1 polymer ?
#
loop_
_entity_poly.entity_id
_entity_poly.type
_entity_poly.pdbx_seq_one_letter_code
_entity_poly.pdbx_strand_id
1 'polypeptide(L)'
;MMKQYFEMKEKYPNTILFFRLGDFYEMFFNDAKTVSRELELTLTGRECGQQERAPMCGVPFHSAEGYIAKLVARGYKVAICEQLEDPKLAKGLVKRDVIRVITPGTVVENSMLDESRNNFLCSLCYEEGGLGLCFGDISTGDLTADQVLAPDRETLLHILEDRLARYSPSEIVLNPQALDLTGLSDFIRDKLHAAVECQDGELYGDLERAQQAVARQFGGRSLAQLELSDKPLAVKALSALFDYLGRTQITGLERMNEVEIGADAGVMGLDINARRNLELTETLRNKEKKGSLLWVLDRTKTAMGKRLIKTWLEQPLLSPARITRRLNAVEELFDNPQLLDELTEQLTGIYDLERIMTRIVYGSANGRELRSLAAALGRLPGLKAMLAPCQATLLQQLRQEMDGLEDVAQLIDAAIVDDPPFTIREGGIIREGYNQELDEVKRDMNGGRELIAAVEARERERTGIPKLKTGYNRVFGYYIEVSNSYKSQVPEDYIRKQTLTGGERYITQELKDLENRILGAHDRSIAMESKLFEEIRQHVAQQLSRVQASAKAVAVLDVLCSFAVVSVKNDYTRPVINMSGKLYLKDSRHPVVEALLHDAPFVPNDVDMDMNDDRVAIITGPNMAGKSTFMRQTAIITIMAQAGCFVPAAVAEIGIVDAIFTRVGASDDLSAGQSTFMIEMAEVADILKNATKNSLIIFDEIGRGTSTFDGMSIARAVLEYVHDKKLVGAKTLFATHYHELTALEDVLPGVKNFNIAVKKRGDDITFLRRIVRGGADDSFGIEVAKLAGVPDKVIKRAKQVLAELEETGGEGLRPSHHRFSEEPVQLTMDSVDGEVLQKLRNLDVNSLTPIQCMNTLFELCSMLK
;
A
#
# COMPACT_ATOMS: atom_id res chain seq x y z
N MET A 1 -23.68 27.25 -22.70
CA MET A 1 -22.50 26.60 -22.10
C MET A 1 -22.37 26.95 -20.63
N MET A 2 -22.16 28.22 -20.24
CA MET A 2 -22.04 28.61 -18.81
C MET A 2 -23.26 28.21 -17.98
N LYS A 3 -24.48 28.32 -18.53
CA LYS A 3 -25.69 27.83 -17.85
C LYS A 3 -25.59 26.35 -17.51
N GLN A 4 -25.17 25.50 -18.46
CA GLN A 4 -24.93 24.06 -18.19
C GLN A 4 -23.84 23.83 -17.12
N TYR A 5 -22.74 24.62 -17.16
CA TYR A 5 -21.70 24.51 -16.13
C TYR A 5 -22.26 24.80 -14.74
N PHE A 6 -23.03 25.87 -14.56
CA PHE A 6 -23.63 26.20 -13.26
C PHE A 6 -24.67 25.18 -12.82
N GLU A 7 -25.52 24.68 -13.73
CA GLU A 7 -26.47 23.60 -13.43
C GLU A 7 -25.76 22.33 -12.90
N MET A 8 -24.60 21.98 -13.50
CA MET A 8 -23.80 20.84 -13.01
C MET A 8 -23.13 21.17 -11.69
N LYS A 9 -22.57 22.39 -11.54
CA LYS A 9 -21.91 22.80 -10.31
C LYS A 9 -22.88 22.89 -9.11
N GLU A 10 -24.12 23.28 -9.33
CA GLU A 10 -25.16 23.31 -8.32
C GLU A 10 -25.54 21.90 -7.83
N LYS A 11 -25.53 20.91 -8.73
CA LYS A 11 -25.73 19.49 -8.36
C LYS A 11 -24.52 18.88 -7.59
N TYR A 12 -23.32 19.37 -7.86
CA TYR A 12 -22.07 18.86 -7.28
C TYR A 12 -21.23 19.99 -6.63
N PRO A 13 -21.74 20.67 -5.60
CA PRO A 13 -21.14 21.91 -5.09
C PRO A 13 -19.74 21.71 -4.49
N ASN A 14 -19.50 20.57 -3.83
CA ASN A 14 -18.26 20.26 -3.12
C ASN A 14 -17.21 19.52 -3.97
N THR A 15 -17.37 19.55 -5.32
CA THR A 15 -16.44 18.88 -6.23
C THR A 15 -15.75 19.88 -7.15
N ILE A 16 -14.56 19.56 -7.62
CA ILE A 16 -13.92 20.26 -8.73
C ILE A 16 -14.51 19.71 -10.02
N LEU A 17 -15.18 20.58 -10.82
CA LEU A 17 -15.87 20.15 -12.03
C LEU A 17 -14.93 20.19 -13.23
N PHE A 18 -14.57 19.00 -13.74
CA PHE A 18 -13.85 18.83 -15.01
C PHE A 18 -14.85 18.81 -16.15
N PHE A 19 -15.08 19.98 -16.78
CA PHE A 19 -16.10 20.18 -17.77
C PHE A 19 -15.57 19.99 -19.18
N ARG A 20 -16.04 18.98 -19.92
CA ARG A 20 -15.56 18.64 -21.26
C ARG A 20 -15.91 19.67 -22.30
N LEU A 21 -14.91 20.26 -22.95
CA LEU A 21 -15.05 21.19 -24.08
C LEU A 21 -14.05 20.82 -25.19
N GLY A 22 -14.54 20.13 -26.22
CA GLY A 22 -13.69 19.59 -27.28
C GLY A 22 -12.66 18.59 -26.71
N ASP A 23 -11.38 18.87 -26.93
CA ASP A 23 -10.26 18.02 -26.51
C ASP A 23 -9.71 18.38 -25.12
N PHE A 24 -10.40 19.26 -24.38
CA PHE A 24 -9.99 19.68 -23.06
C PHE A 24 -11.07 19.44 -22.00
N TYR A 25 -10.64 19.20 -20.76
CA TYR A 25 -11.44 19.49 -19.58
C TYR A 25 -11.08 20.89 -19.10
N GLU A 26 -12.07 21.76 -19.05
CA GLU A 26 -11.94 23.13 -18.60
C GLU A 26 -12.61 23.30 -17.24
N MET A 27 -11.96 23.99 -16.32
CA MET A 27 -12.44 24.40 -15.01
C MET A 27 -12.65 25.91 -15.01
N PHE A 28 -13.67 26.39 -14.29
CA PHE A 28 -14.02 27.79 -14.26
C PHE A 28 -14.14 28.33 -12.82
N PHE A 29 -14.07 29.63 -12.67
CA PHE A 29 -14.25 30.37 -11.43
C PHE A 29 -13.37 29.87 -10.28
N ASN A 30 -13.95 29.48 -9.15
CA ASN A 30 -13.22 29.01 -7.97
C ASN A 30 -12.50 27.70 -8.24
N ASP A 31 -13.10 26.78 -8.99
CA ASP A 31 -12.46 25.52 -9.37
C ASP A 31 -11.17 25.78 -10.16
N ALA A 32 -11.20 26.74 -11.11
CA ALA A 32 -10.02 27.11 -11.87
C ALA A 32 -8.90 27.71 -11.00
N LYS A 33 -9.26 28.56 -10.03
CA LYS A 33 -8.29 29.16 -9.10
C LYS A 33 -7.64 28.09 -8.20
N THR A 34 -8.44 27.18 -7.69
CA THR A 34 -7.98 26.05 -6.85
C THR A 34 -7.05 25.14 -7.66
N VAL A 35 -7.50 24.68 -8.82
CA VAL A 35 -6.73 23.74 -9.67
C VAL A 35 -5.45 24.38 -10.19
N SER A 36 -5.50 25.66 -10.59
CA SER A 36 -4.32 26.40 -11.03
C SER A 36 -3.25 26.46 -9.93
N ARG A 37 -3.65 26.70 -8.69
CA ARG A 37 -2.73 26.73 -7.53
C ARG A 37 -2.19 25.34 -7.20
N GLU A 38 -3.09 24.33 -7.11
CA GLU A 38 -2.72 22.97 -6.70
C GLU A 38 -1.87 22.23 -7.73
N LEU A 39 -2.09 22.49 -9.02
CA LEU A 39 -1.42 21.79 -10.12
C LEU A 39 -0.42 22.65 -10.88
N GLU A 40 -0.19 23.91 -10.43
CA GLU A 40 0.70 24.87 -11.08
C GLU A 40 0.33 25.13 -12.55
N LEU A 41 -0.99 25.11 -12.86
CA LEU A 41 -1.49 25.37 -14.20
C LEU A 41 -1.66 26.87 -14.45
N THR A 42 -1.48 27.29 -15.70
CA THR A 42 -1.70 28.69 -16.11
C THR A 42 -3.17 29.05 -15.96
N LEU A 43 -3.46 30.06 -15.13
CA LEU A 43 -4.80 30.63 -15.01
C LEU A 43 -5.01 31.63 -16.17
N THR A 44 -6.04 31.38 -16.97
CA THR A 44 -6.46 32.24 -18.10
C THR A 44 -7.86 32.80 -17.86
N GLY A 45 -8.42 33.52 -18.84
CA GLY A 45 -9.78 34.03 -18.73
C GLY A 45 -10.58 33.80 -20.02
N ARG A 46 -11.84 33.38 -19.87
CA ARG A 46 -12.79 33.18 -20.98
C ARG A 46 -13.89 34.22 -20.96
N GLU A 47 -14.24 34.77 -22.13
CA GLU A 47 -15.39 35.68 -22.29
C GLU A 47 -16.70 34.90 -22.09
N CYS A 48 -17.52 35.38 -21.15
CA CYS A 48 -18.79 34.73 -20.76
C CYS A 48 -20.01 35.63 -20.88
N GLY A 49 -19.87 36.76 -21.63
CA GLY A 49 -20.94 37.75 -21.80
C GLY A 49 -21.17 38.67 -20.60
N GLN A 50 -20.23 38.71 -19.66
CA GLN A 50 -20.15 39.66 -18.53
C GLN A 50 -18.98 40.62 -18.77
N GLN A 51 -18.92 41.75 -18.04
CA GLN A 51 -17.85 42.72 -18.15
C GLN A 51 -16.46 42.18 -17.81
N GLU A 52 -16.39 41.16 -16.94
CA GLU A 52 -15.16 40.48 -16.57
C GLU A 52 -15.08 39.09 -17.19
N ARG A 53 -13.84 38.67 -17.59
CA ARG A 53 -13.57 37.32 -18.06
C ARG A 53 -13.66 36.34 -16.90
N ALA A 54 -14.34 35.22 -17.12
CA ALA A 54 -14.36 34.14 -16.12
C ALA A 54 -12.99 33.50 -15.99
N PRO A 55 -12.39 33.41 -14.79
CA PRO A 55 -11.14 32.68 -14.58
C PRO A 55 -11.31 31.24 -15.07
N MET A 56 -10.31 30.74 -15.82
CA MET A 56 -10.34 29.42 -16.44
C MET A 56 -8.94 28.79 -16.43
N CYS A 57 -8.86 27.50 -16.19
CA CYS A 57 -7.72 26.67 -16.55
C CYS A 57 -8.23 25.37 -17.19
N GLY A 58 -7.36 24.64 -17.89
CA GLY A 58 -7.78 23.42 -18.58
C GLY A 58 -6.62 22.46 -18.80
N VAL A 59 -6.97 21.19 -18.91
CA VAL A 59 -6.05 20.08 -19.19
C VAL A 59 -6.55 19.27 -20.39
N PRO A 60 -5.67 18.74 -21.24
CA PRO A 60 -6.07 17.85 -22.31
C PRO A 60 -6.75 16.61 -21.76
N PHE A 61 -7.87 16.19 -22.35
CA PHE A 61 -8.65 15.06 -21.80
C PHE A 61 -7.85 13.75 -21.74
N HIS A 62 -6.98 13.51 -22.72
CA HIS A 62 -6.18 12.29 -22.78
C HIS A 62 -5.07 12.21 -21.72
N SER A 63 -4.73 13.31 -21.08
CA SER A 63 -3.75 13.40 -19.98
C SER A 63 -4.38 13.76 -18.63
N ALA A 64 -5.71 13.81 -18.55
CA ALA A 64 -6.43 14.27 -17.36
C ALA A 64 -6.20 13.39 -16.14
N GLU A 65 -6.04 12.07 -16.31
CA GLU A 65 -5.85 11.12 -15.20
C GLU A 65 -4.73 11.53 -14.24
N GLY A 66 -3.56 11.92 -14.77
CA GLY A 66 -2.43 12.33 -13.93
C GLY A 66 -2.69 13.61 -13.12
N TYR A 67 -3.53 14.50 -13.62
CA TYR A 67 -3.96 15.72 -12.91
C TYR A 67 -5.03 15.41 -11.87
N ILE A 68 -5.99 14.56 -12.22
CA ILE A 68 -7.03 14.09 -11.30
C ILE A 68 -6.39 13.34 -10.13
N ALA A 69 -5.43 12.44 -10.40
CA ALA A 69 -4.69 11.70 -9.37
C ALA A 69 -4.07 12.62 -8.31
N LYS A 70 -3.43 13.72 -8.75
CA LYS A 70 -2.82 14.71 -7.85
C LYS A 70 -3.85 15.45 -6.99
N LEU A 71 -5.02 15.76 -7.53
CA LEU A 71 -6.10 16.41 -6.79
C LEU A 71 -6.73 15.46 -5.78
N VAL A 72 -7.02 14.23 -6.19
CA VAL A 72 -7.61 13.21 -5.33
C VAL A 72 -6.67 12.82 -4.20
N ALA A 73 -5.36 12.68 -4.47
CA ALA A 73 -4.35 12.42 -3.44
C ALA A 73 -4.23 13.56 -2.40
N ARG A 74 -4.69 14.78 -2.73
CA ARG A 74 -4.80 15.93 -1.81
C ARG A 74 -6.18 16.04 -1.14
N GLY A 75 -7.05 15.03 -1.30
CA GLY A 75 -8.38 14.97 -0.69
C GLY A 75 -9.48 15.71 -1.46
N TYR A 76 -9.19 16.24 -2.66
CA TYR A 76 -10.24 16.87 -3.49
C TYR A 76 -11.12 15.82 -4.17
N LYS A 77 -12.41 16.13 -4.31
CA LYS A 77 -13.36 15.36 -5.12
C LYS A 77 -13.43 15.97 -6.52
N VAL A 78 -13.40 15.13 -7.54
CA VAL A 78 -13.40 15.56 -8.95
C VAL A 78 -14.60 14.99 -9.67
N ALA A 79 -15.50 15.86 -10.17
CA ALA A 79 -16.64 15.48 -10.98
C ALA A 79 -16.28 15.55 -12.48
N ILE A 80 -16.41 14.43 -13.19
CA ILE A 80 -16.12 14.31 -14.62
C ILE A 80 -17.39 14.56 -15.41
N CYS A 81 -17.48 15.68 -16.11
CA CYS A 81 -18.59 16.04 -16.95
C CYS A 81 -18.25 15.83 -18.42
N GLU A 82 -18.92 14.85 -19.06
CA GLU A 82 -18.70 14.44 -20.45
C GLU A 82 -19.82 14.88 -21.39
N GLN A 83 -19.49 14.90 -22.68
CA GLN A 83 -20.43 15.11 -23.76
C GLN A 83 -21.19 13.81 -24.04
N LEU A 84 -22.51 13.82 -23.91
CA LEU A 84 -23.37 12.65 -24.09
C LEU A 84 -23.79 12.41 -25.55
N GLU A 85 -23.53 13.36 -26.44
CA GLU A 85 -23.90 13.28 -27.88
C GLU A 85 -22.73 13.78 -28.75
N ASP A 86 -22.65 13.23 -29.97
CA ASP A 86 -21.61 13.66 -30.92
C ASP A 86 -21.82 15.14 -31.29
N PRO A 87 -20.79 16.00 -31.08
CA PRO A 87 -20.84 17.41 -31.46
C PRO A 87 -21.21 17.67 -32.93
N LYS A 88 -20.93 16.72 -33.84
CA LYS A 88 -21.25 16.82 -35.28
C LYS A 88 -22.72 16.58 -35.57
N LEU A 89 -23.42 15.87 -34.69
CA LEU A 89 -24.86 15.51 -34.86
C LEU A 89 -25.76 16.42 -34.04
N ALA A 90 -25.24 17.16 -33.07
CA ALA A 90 -26.02 18.00 -32.16
C ALA A 90 -26.65 19.20 -32.88
N LYS A 91 -27.99 19.33 -32.80
CA LYS A 91 -28.74 20.51 -33.24
C LYS A 91 -28.74 21.55 -32.12
N GLY A 92 -27.61 22.22 -31.86
CA GLY A 92 -27.48 23.26 -30.86
C GLY A 92 -26.33 23.00 -29.87
N LEU A 93 -26.55 23.30 -28.56
CA LEU A 93 -25.56 23.03 -27.51
C LEU A 93 -25.52 21.54 -27.19
N VAL A 94 -24.35 20.93 -27.34
CA VAL A 94 -24.12 19.53 -26.97
C VAL A 94 -24.53 19.27 -25.52
N LYS A 95 -25.32 18.23 -25.31
CA LYS A 95 -25.76 17.81 -23.97
C LYS A 95 -24.58 17.24 -23.19
N ARG A 96 -24.44 17.66 -21.93
CA ARG A 96 -23.39 17.21 -21.01
C ARG A 96 -24.02 16.77 -19.71
N ASP A 97 -23.39 15.80 -19.06
CA ASP A 97 -23.74 15.40 -17.70
C ASP A 97 -22.51 14.88 -16.97
N VAL A 98 -22.58 14.84 -15.64
CA VAL A 98 -21.54 14.23 -14.80
C VAL A 98 -21.72 12.73 -14.87
N ILE A 99 -20.73 12.06 -15.45
CA ILE A 99 -20.72 10.61 -15.59
C ILE A 99 -20.11 9.92 -14.38
N ARG A 100 -19.32 10.65 -13.58
CA ARG A 100 -18.63 10.09 -12.42
C ARG A 100 -18.10 11.18 -11.50
N VAL A 101 -18.10 10.90 -10.20
CA VAL A 101 -17.36 11.68 -9.19
C VAL A 101 -16.24 10.81 -8.62
N ILE A 102 -15.00 11.24 -8.79
CA ILE A 102 -13.82 10.54 -8.28
C ILE A 102 -13.46 11.14 -6.93
N THR A 103 -13.41 10.30 -5.90
CA THR A 103 -13.02 10.64 -4.53
C THR A 103 -11.88 9.75 -4.06
N PRO A 104 -11.16 10.06 -2.97
CA PRO A 104 -10.08 9.21 -2.49
C PRO A 104 -10.44 7.73 -2.31
N GLY A 105 -11.65 7.43 -1.83
CA GLY A 105 -12.15 6.06 -1.61
C GLY A 105 -12.79 5.41 -2.84
N THR A 106 -13.02 6.14 -3.94
CA THR A 106 -13.74 5.64 -5.12
C THR A 106 -12.89 5.51 -6.39
N VAL A 107 -11.57 5.54 -6.24
CA VAL A 107 -10.62 5.35 -7.34
C VAL A 107 -10.63 3.91 -7.86
N VAL A 108 -10.65 3.74 -9.19
CA VAL A 108 -10.54 2.43 -9.86
C VAL A 108 -9.45 2.38 -10.93
N GLU A 109 -8.87 3.53 -11.28
CA GLU A 109 -7.77 3.65 -12.25
C GLU A 109 -6.46 3.15 -11.65
N ASN A 110 -5.79 2.22 -12.34
CA ASN A 110 -4.51 1.66 -11.87
C ASN A 110 -3.42 2.71 -11.71
N SER A 111 -3.43 3.76 -12.53
CA SER A 111 -2.47 4.87 -12.45
C SER A 111 -2.57 5.68 -11.14
N MET A 112 -3.70 5.55 -10.42
CA MET A 112 -3.99 6.25 -9.16
C MET A 112 -3.92 5.33 -7.93
N LEU A 113 -3.80 4.01 -8.12
CA LEU A 113 -3.81 3.01 -7.07
C LEU A 113 -2.43 2.41 -6.84
N ASP A 114 -2.08 2.15 -5.59
CA ASP A 114 -0.93 1.33 -5.23
C ASP A 114 -1.29 -0.16 -5.44
N GLU A 115 -0.46 -0.88 -6.19
CA GLU A 115 -0.66 -2.31 -6.47
C GLU A 115 -0.61 -3.17 -5.19
N SER A 116 0.14 -2.73 -4.20
CA SER A 116 0.39 -3.48 -2.96
C SER A 116 -0.59 -3.16 -1.83
N ARG A 117 -1.57 -2.27 -2.07
CA ARG A 117 -2.53 -1.82 -1.05
C ARG A 117 -3.96 -1.86 -1.58
N ASN A 118 -4.88 -2.20 -0.69
CA ASN A 118 -6.30 -1.97 -0.91
C ASN A 118 -6.62 -0.47 -0.75
N ASN A 119 -7.66 0.00 -1.44
CA ASN A 119 -8.14 1.37 -1.34
C ASN A 119 -9.52 1.37 -0.67
N PHE A 120 -9.53 1.22 0.65
CA PHE A 120 -10.79 1.12 1.37
C PHE A 120 -11.53 2.46 1.50
N LEU A 121 -12.83 2.39 1.26
CA LEU A 121 -13.84 3.34 1.67
C LEU A 121 -14.54 2.79 2.91
N CYS A 122 -14.58 3.53 4.00
CA CYS A 122 -15.28 3.16 5.22
C CYS A 122 -16.66 3.83 5.28
N SER A 123 -17.68 3.09 5.69
CA SER A 123 -18.96 3.67 6.14
C SER A 123 -19.16 3.37 7.61
N LEU A 124 -19.39 4.41 8.40
CA LEU A 124 -19.55 4.37 9.84
C LEU A 124 -20.94 4.85 10.25
N CYS A 125 -21.68 4.02 10.96
CA CYS A 125 -22.94 4.34 11.62
C CYS A 125 -22.73 4.25 13.14
N TYR A 126 -22.82 5.39 13.83
CA TYR A 126 -22.81 5.45 15.30
C TYR A 126 -24.22 5.75 15.83
N GLU A 127 -24.68 4.92 16.75
CA GLU A 127 -25.85 5.17 17.59
C GLU A 127 -25.48 4.90 19.05
N GLU A 128 -26.28 5.38 20.01
CA GLU A 128 -25.99 5.17 21.43
C GLU A 128 -25.83 3.67 21.75
N GLY A 129 -24.65 3.31 22.22
CA GLY A 129 -24.28 1.94 22.61
C GLY A 129 -23.71 1.05 21.51
N GLY A 130 -23.55 1.55 20.27
CA GLY A 130 -22.99 0.69 19.22
C GLY A 130 -22.48 1.41 17.98
N LEU A 131 -21.67 0.66 17.23
CA LEU A 131 -21.12 1.04 15.94
C LEU A 131 -21.49 0.03 14.87
N GLY A 132 -21.92 0.49 13.71
CA GLY A 132 -21.95 -0.27 12.47
C GLY A 132 -20.79 0.17 11.59
N LEU A 133 -19.97 -0.77 11.14
CA LEU A 133 -18.79 -0.52 10.34
C LEU A 133 -18.88 -1.31 9.03
N CYS A 134 -18.49 -0.68 7.95
CA CYS A 134 -18.38 -1.31 6.66
C CYS A 134 -17.14 -0.78 5.95
N PHE A 135 -16.30 -1.68 5.42
CA PHE A 135 -15.13 -1.34 4.61
C PHE A 135 -15.27 -1.98 3.24
N GLY A 136 -15.20 -1.18 2.19
CA GLY A 136 -15.31 -1.63 0.82
C GLY A 136 -14.15 -1.12 -0.03
N ASP A 137 -13.49 -2.01 -0.78
CA ASP A 137 -12.55 -1.64 -1.84
C ASP A 137 -13.23 -1.80 -3.20
N ILE A 138 -13.54 -0.67 -3.83
CA ILE A 138 -14.22 -0.67 -5.11
C ILE A 138 -13.33 -1.26 -6.21
N SER A 139 -12.01 -1.16 -6.08
CA SER A 139 -11.08 -1.62 -7.10
C SER A 139 -10.94 -3.14 -7.15
N THR A 140 -11.16 -3.84 -6.03
CA THR A 140 -11.08 -5.31 -5.91
C THR A 140 -12.45 -5.95 -5.77
N GLY A 141 -13.43 -5.23 -5.23
CA GLY A 141 -14.76 -5.75 -4.88
C GLY A 141 -14.84 -6.33 -3.47
N ASP A 142 -13.77 -6.21 -2.67
CA ASP A 142 -13.76 -6.64 -1.27
C ASP A 142 -14.71 -5.80 -0.44
N LEU A 143 -15.50 -6.46 0.39
CA LEU A 143 -16.49 -5.83 1.26
C LEU A 143 -16.58 -6.57 2.58
N THR A 144 -16.38 -5.84 3.67
CA THR A 144 -16.54 -6.38 5.02
C THR A 144 -17.52 -5.52 5.79
N ALA A 145 -18.30 -6.12 6.68
CA ALA A 145 -19.20 -5.39 7.57
C ALA A 145 -19.22 -6.03 8.95
N ASP A 146 -19.36 -5.20 9.97
CA ASP A 146 -19.50 -5.66 11.35
C ASP A 146 -20.30 -4.69 12.21
N GLN A 147 -20.76 -5.19 13.35
CA GLN A 147 -21.39 -4.39 14.38
C GLN A 147 -20.69 -4.61 15.71
N VAL A 148 -20.32 -3.50 16.37
CA VAL A 148 -19.68 -3.50 17.68
C VAL A 148 -20.64 -2.88 18.69
N LEU A 149 -20.84 -3.57 19.81
CA LEU A 149 -21.59 -3.09 20.96
C LEU A 149 -20.63 -3.01 22.15
N ALA A 150 -20.62 -1.90 22.87
CA ALA A 150 -19.83 -1.78 24.08
C ALA A 150 -20.57 -0.92 25.14
N PRO A 151 -20.23 -1.08 26.42
CA PRO A 151 -20.97 -0.46 27.52
C PRO A 151 -20.77 1.07 27.60
N ASP A 152 -19.68 1.58 27.06
CA ASP A 152 -19.31 2.99 27.16
C ASP A 152 -18.67 3.50 25.86
N ARG A 153 -18.67 4.85 25.72
CA ARG A 153 -18.15 5.53 24.52
C ARG A 153 -16.64 5.42 24.36
N GLU A 154 -15.89 5.32 25.44
CA GLU A 154 -14.42 5.23 25.39
C GLU A 154 -13.99 3.90 24.79
N THR A 155 -14.60 2.80 25.25
CA THR A 155 -14.38 1.46 24.68
C THR A 155 -14.79 1.39 23.23
N LEU A 156 -15.93 1.99 22.84
CA LEU A 156 -16.35 2.06 21.43
C LEU A 156 -15.35 2.81 20.57
N LEU A 157 -14.86 3.97 21.05
CA LEU A 157 -13.88 4.76 20.31
C LEU A 157 -12.58 3.98 20.09
N HIS A 158 -12.07 3.33 21.14
CA HIS A 158 -10.86 2.50 21.03
C HIS A 158 -10.99 1.38 19.98
N ILE A 159 -12.11 0.65 20.02
CA ILE A 159 -12.36 -0.40 19.02
C ILE A 159 -12.47 0.19 17.63
N LEU A 160 -13.13 1.35 17.48
CA LEU A 160 -13.23 2.05 16.20
C LEU A 160 -11.86 2.48 15.68
N GLU A 161 -11.01 3.05 16.52
CA GLU A 161 -9.65 3.47 16.17
C GLU A 161 -8.80 2.29 15.71
N ASP A 162 -8.87 1.15 16.43
CA ASP A 162 -8.18 -0.08 15.99
C ASP A 162 -8.65 -0.58 14.63
N ARG A 163 -9.98 -0.59 14.39
CA ARG A 163 -10.55 -0.99 13.10
C ARG A 163 -10.14 -0.03 11.98
N LEU A 164 -10.24 1.26 12.20
CA LEU A 164 -9.83 2.28 11.23
C LEU A 164 -8.31 2.20 10.94
N ALA A 165 -7.49 1.97 11.96
CA ALA A 165 -6.05 1.76 11.79
C ALA A 165 -5.74 0.50 10.98
N ARG A 166 -6.52 -0.58 11.18
CA ARG A 166 -6.37 -1.87 10.50
C ARG A 166 -6.63 -1.78 9.01
N TYR A 167 -7.74 -1.16 8.62
CA TYR A 167 -8.11 -1.03 7.22
C TYR A 167 -7.48 0.20 6.54
N SER A 168 -7.05 1.19 7.32
CA SER A 168 -6.45 2.45 6.84
C SER A 168 -7.24 3.04 5.66
N PRO A 169 -8.54 3.35 5.82
CA PRO A 169 -9.37 3.81 4.72
C PRO A 169 -8.88 5.15 4.17
N SER A 170 -8.96 5.32 2.85
CA SER A 170 -8.64 6.59 2.19
C SER A 170 -9.76 7.62 2.34
N GLU A 171 -10.98 7.16 2.59
CA GLU A 171 -12.15 8.00 2.80
C GLU A 171 -13.12 7.35 3.79
N ILE A 172 -13.75 8.18 4.63
CA ILE A 172 -14.70 7.75 5.64
C ILE A 172 -16.01 8.53 5.44
N VAL A 173 -17.09 7.79 5.27
CA VAL A 173 -18.46 8.29 5.22
C VAL A 173 -19.11 8.00 6.57
N LEU A 174 -19.69 8.98 7.23
CA LEU A 174 -20.22 8.82 8.57
C LEU A 174 -21.53 9.57 8.77
N ASN A 175 -22.32 9.14 9.77
CA ASN A 175 -23.49 9.86 10.21
C ASN A 175 -23.11 11.02 11.16
N PRO A 176 -23.93 12.08 11.27
CA PRO A 176 -23.62 13.24 12.12
C PRO A 176 -23.30 12.88 13.57
N GLN A 177 -23.99 11.89 14.13
CA GLN A 177 -23.80 11.43 15.50
C GLN A 177 -22.41 10.86 15.76
N ALA A 178 -21.73 10.35 14.75
CA ALA A 178 -20.36 9.86 14.89
C ALA A 178 -19.35 10.98 15.21
N LEU A 179 -19.65 12.23 14.82
CA LEU A 179 -18.82 13.39 15.15
C LEU A 179 -18.88 13.76 16.64
N ASP A 180 -19.89 13.24 17.37
CA ASP A 180 -20.02 13.43 18.83
C ASP A 180 -19.05 12.53 19.63
N LEU A 181 -18.36 11.58 18.97
CA LEU A 181 -17.30 10.79 19.58
C LEU A 181 -16.04 11.65 19.73
N THR A 182 -15.83 12.14 20.98
CA THR A 182 -14.69 12.99 21.29
C THR A 182 -13.37 12.28 21.00
N GLY A 183 -12.50 12.88 20.17
CA GLY A 183 -11.23 12.30 19.74
C GLY A 183 -11.23 11.69 18.33
N LEU A 184 -12.38 11.22 17.81
CA LEU A 184 -12.46 10.60 16.50
C LEU A 184 -11.96 11.50 15.36
N SER A 185 -12.39 12.78 15.37
CA SER A 185 -11.98 13.74 14.33
C SER A 185 -10.47 13.99 14.34
N ASP A 186 -9.88 14.09 15.54
CA ASP A 186 -8.44 14.26 15.69
C ASP A 186 -7.67 13.01 15.26
N PHE A 187 -8.14 11.82 15.61
CA PHE A 187 -7.56 10.56 15.16
C PHE A 187 -7.57 10.42 13.65
N ILE A 188 -8.70 10.71 12.99
CA ILE A 188 -8.80 10.63 11.52
C ILE A 188 -7.85 11.63 10.85
N ARG A 189 -7.82 12.89 11.35
CA ARG A 189 -6.97 13.94 10.79
C ARG A 189 -5.48 13.65 10.98
N ASP A 190 -5.07 13.32 12.21
CA ASP A 190 -3.66 13.34 12.63
C ASP A 190 -2.96 11.97 12.46
N LYS A 191 -3.74 10.87 12.47
CA LYS A 191 -3.19 9.51 12.37
C LYS A 191 -3.50 8.83 11.04
N LEU A 192 -4.73 8.97 10.53
CA LEU A 192 -5.14 8.29 9.29
C LEU A 192 -4.98 9.17 8.05
N HIS A 193 -5.14 10.49 8.17
CA HIS A 193 -5.17 11.44 7.06
C HIS A 193 -6.23 11.10 6.00
N ALA A 194 -7.34 10.46 6.41
CA ALA A 194 -8.44 10.07 5.54
C ALA A 194 -9.37 11.25 5.24
N ALA A 195 -9.94 11.27 4.03
CA ALA A 195 -11.02 12.21 3.71
C ALA A 195 -12.31 11.84 4.48
N VAL A 196 -13.05 12.83 4.94
CA VAL A 196 -14.30 12.61 5.70
C VAL A 196 -15.47 13.23 4.97
N GLU A 197 -16.55 12.45 4.85
CA GLU A 197 -17.84 12.91 4.34
C GLU A 197 -18.93 12.63 5.37
N CYS A 198 -19.55 13.69 5.90
CA CYS A 198 -20.72 13.56 6.74
C CYS A 198 -21.97 13.49 5.86
N GLN A 199 -22.69 12.39 5.92
CA GLN A 199 -23.94 12.21 5.18
C GLN A 199 -25.16 12.54 6.02
N ASP A 200 -26.26 12.89 5.33
CA ASP A 200 -27.52 13.22 5.96
C ASP A 200 -28.08 12.05 6.78
N GLY A 201 -28.56 12.32 7.99
CA GLY A 201 -29.02 11.29 8.92
C GLY A 201 -30.21 10.44 8.43
N GLU A 202 -30.95 10.89 7.42
CA GLU A 202 -32.06 10.12 6.84
C GLU A 202 -31.64 8.75 6.29
N LEU A 203 -30.41 8.64 5.75
CA LEU A 203 -29.87 7.38 5.22
C LEU A 203 -29.58 6.34 6.32
N TYR A 204 -29.28 6.80 7.51
CA TYR A 204 -29.00 5.96 8.67
C TYR A 204 -30.23 5.75 9.58
N GLY A 205 -31.31 6.54 9.39
CA GLY A 205 -32.50 6.53 10.25
C GLY A 205 -33.47 5.40 10.00
N ASP A 206 -33.68 5.01 8.74
CA ASP A 206 -34.68 4.04 8.34
C ASP A 206 -34.08 2.64 8.11
N LEU A 207 -34.28 1.78 9.12
CA LEU A 207 -33.78 0.41 9.07
C LEU A 207 -34.45 -0.45 7.98
N GLU A 208 -35.76 -0.29 7.75
CA GLU A 208 -36.48 -1.07 6.73
C GLU A 208 -35.97 -0.72 5.32
N ARG A 209 -35.78 0.55 5.06
CA ARG A 209 -35.21 1.04 3.80
C ARG A 209 -33.78 0.52 3.63
N ALA A 210 -32.96 0.54 4.68
CA ALA A 210 -31.60 0.01 4.66
C ALA A 210 -31.59 -1.49 4.36
N GLN A 211 -32.45 -2.28 4.99
CA GLN A 211 -32.61 -3.72 4.74
C GLN A 211 -32.98 -4.02 3.28
N GLN A 212 -33.92 -3.25 2.72
CA GLN A 212 -34.32 -3.40 1.33
C GLN A 212 -33.18 -3.04 0.36
N ALA A 213 -32.42 -1.99 0.65
CA ALA A 213 -31.27 -1.60 -0.17
C ALA A 213 -30.18 -2.67 -0.17
N VAL A 214 -29.84 -3.20 1.01
CA VAL A 214 -28.87 -4.28 1.17
C VAL A 214 -29.35 -5.56 0.46
N ALA A 215 -30.59 -6.00 0.69
CA ALA A 215 -31.15 -7.17 0.01
C ALA A 215 -31.12 -7.04 -1.52
N ARG A 216 -31.43 -5.85 -2.05
CA ARG A 216 -31.38 -5.56 -3.49
C ARG A 216 -29.97 -5.69 -4.04
N GLN A 217 -28.97 -5.13 -3.35
CA GLN A 217 -27.56 -5.19 -3.75
C GLN A 217 -27.05 -6.64 -3.84
N PHE A 218 -27.48 -7.50 -2.92
CA PHE A 218 -27.07 -8.91 -2.90
C PHE A 218 -28.06 -9.85 -3.63
N GLY A 219 -28.76 -9.37 -4.66
CA GLY A 219 -29.59 -10.21 -5.52
C GLY A 219 -30.82 -10.80 -4.83
N GLY A 220 -31.38 -10.14 -3.83
CA GLY A 220 -32.57 -10.58 -3.10
C GLY A 220 -32.28 -11.59 -1.98
N ARG A 221 -31.00 -11.82 -1.63
CA ARG A 221 -30.63 -12.65 -0.47
C ARG A 221 -31.20 -12.05 0.82
N SER A 222 -31.72 -12.89 1.72
CA SER A 222 -32.21 -12.45 3.02
C SER A 222 -31.06 -12.06 3.95
N LEU A 223 -31.33 -11.20 4.92
CA LEU A 223 -30.33 -10.82 5.95
C LEU A 223 -29.81 -12.04 6.74
N ALA A 224 -30.62 -13.10 6.90
CA ALA A 224 -30.17 -14.33 7.53
C ALA A 224 -29.14 -15.08 6.67
N GLN A 225 -29.29 -15.08 5.35
CA GLN A 225 -28.31 -15.67 4.43
C GLN A 225 -27.01 -14.86 4.33
N LEU A 226 -27.07 -13.57 4.71
CA LEU A 226 -25.92 -12.66 4.77
C LEU A 226 -25.32 -12.52 6.19
N GLU A 227 -25.83 -13.27 7.18
CA GLU A 227 -25.39 -13.19 8.60
C GLU A 227 -25.54 -11.78 9.23
N LEU A 228 -26.57 -11.03 8.76
CA LEU A 228 -26.83 -9.63 9.15
C LEU A 228 -28.10 -9.46 10.01
N SER A 229 -28.82 -10.55 10.34
CA SER A 229 -30.13 -10.47 11.02
C SER A 229 -30.07 -9.79 12.39
N ASP A 230 -28.97 -9.96 13.12
CA ASP A 230 -28.72 -9.43 14.46
C ASP A 230 -27.81 -8.19 14.47
N LYS A 231 -27.51 -7.61 13.29
CA LYS A 231 -26.56 -6.53 13.11
C LYS A 231 -27.17 -5.29 12.42
N PRO A 232 -28.19 -4.65 13.01
CA PRO A 232 -28.90 -3.55 12.38
C PRO A 232 -28.02 -2.34 12.04
N LEU A 233 -27.01 -2.02 12.85
CA LEU A 233 -26.09 -0.91 12.58
C LEU A 233 -25.17 -1.22 11.40
N ALA A 234 -24.72 -2.47 11.25
CA ALA A 234 -23.95 -2.88 10.07
C ALA A 234 -24.79 -2.78 8.79
N VAL A 235 -26.09 -3.14 8.85
CA VAL A 235 -27.02 -2.97 7.72
C VAL A 235 -27.16 -1.50 7.33
N LYS A 236 -27.26 -0.60 8.31
CA LYS A 236 -27.33 0.87 8.06
C LYS A 236 -26.03 1.37 7.43
N ALA A 237 -24.87 0.95 7.95
CA ALA A 237 -23.56 1.30 7.40
C ALA A 237 -23.39 0.82 5.95
N LEU A 238 -23.79 -0.44 5.65
CA LEU A 238 -23.79 -0.99 4.30
C LEU A 238 -24.70 -0.21 3.35
N SER A 239 -25.93 0.11 3.79
CA SER A 239 -26.87 0.89 2.98
C SER A 239 -26.31 2.27 2.64
N ALA A 240 -25.70 2.96 3.62
CA ALA A 240 -25.09 4.26 3.41
C ALA A 240 -23.87 4.20 2.47
N LEU A 241 -23.05 3.13 2.57
CA LEU A 241 -21.96 2.88 1.63
C LEU A 241 -22.49 2.76 0.20
N PHE A 242 -23.51 1.92 -0.03
CA PHE A 242 -24.07 1.71 -1.37
C PHE A 242 -24.75 2.95 -1.93
N ASP A 243 -25.43 3.75 -1.10
CA ASP A 243 -26.00 5.03 -1.52
C ASP A 243 -24.88 6.01 -1.94
N TYR A 244 -23.83 6.13 -1.15
CA TYR A 244 -22.68 6.97 -1.47
C TYR A 244 -22.02 6.54 -2.77
N LEU A 245 -21.78 5.23 -2.94
CA LEU A 245 -21.21 4.67 -4.16
C LEU A 245 -22.13 4.88 -5.37
N GLY A 246 -23.44 4.74 -5.20
CA GLY A 246 -24.42 5.03 -6.25
C GLY A 246 -24.41 6.48 -6.71
N ARG A 247 -24.16 7.43 -5.79
CA ARG A 247 -24.03 8.87 -6.12
C ARG A 247 -22.71 9.23 -6.79
N THR A 248 -21.64 8.52 -6.46
CA THR A 248 -20.29 8.79 -6.98
C THR A 248 -19.91 7.91 -8.17
N GLN A 249 -20.41 6.68 -8.20
CA GLN A 249 -20.19 5.69 -9.25
C GLN A 249 -21.53 5.28 -9.85
N ILE A 250 -21.86 5.81 -11.02
CA ILE A 250 -23.15 5.59 -11.66
C ILE A 250 -23.39 4.12 -12.07
N THR A 251 -22.30 3.34 -12.25
CA THR A 251 -22.34 1.92 -12.67
C THR A 251 -21.35 1.07 -11.89
N GLY A 252 -21.50 -0.26 -11.92
CA GLY A 252 -20.46 -1.21 -11.49
C GLY A 252 -20.52 -1.65 -10.02
N LEU A 253 -21.65 -1.44 -9.33
CA LEU A 253 -21.83 -1.93 -7.95
C LEU A 253 -22.04 -3.45 -7.89
N GLU A 254 -22.36 -4.09 -9.02
CA GLU A 254 -22.60 -5.54 -9.10
C GLU A 254 -21.38 -6.39 -8.66
N ARG A 255 -20.19 -5.81 -8.70
CA ARG A 255 -18.95 -6.47 -8.24
C ARG A 255 -18.83 -6.65 -6.75
N MET A 256 -19.53 -5.84 -5.95
CA MET A 256 -19.67 -5.98 -4.51
C MET A 256 -20.85 -6.91 -4.20
N ASN A 257 -20.72 -8.17 -4.61
CA ASN A 257 -21.77 -9.19 -4.57
C ASN A 257 -21.65 -10.15 -3.38
N GLU A 258 -20.58 -10.05 -2.62
CA GLU A 258 -20.32 -10.79 -1.40
C GLU A 258 -19.91 -9.83 -0.28
N VAL A 259 -20.28 -10.14 0.95
CA VAL A 259 -19.89 -9.42 2.14
C VAL A 259 -19.38 -10.41 3.18
N GLU A 260 -18.22 -10.13 3.76
CA GLU A 260 -17.66 -10.89 4.87
C GLU A 260 -18.09 -10.23 6.18
N ILE A 261 -18.78 -10.99 7.04
CA ILE A 261 -19.31 -10.52 8.31
C ILE A 261 -18.41 -10.96 9.45
N GLY A 262 -18.06 -10.01 10.34
CA GLY A 262 -17.23 -10.32 11.52
C GLY A 262 -15.82 -10.80 11.15
N ALA A 263 -15.25 -10.33 10.06
CA ALA A 263 -13.90 -10.67 9.58
C ALA A 263 -12.83 -10.54 10.67
N ASP A 264 -13.09 -9.68 11.65
CA ASP A 264 -12.20 -9.41 12.78
C ASP A 264 -12.37 -10.40 13.96
N ALA A 265 -13.40 -11.22 13.96
CA ALA A 265 -13.57 -12.28 14.96
C ALA A 265 -12.61 -13.42 14.63
N GLY A 266 -11.54 -13.59 15.41
CA GLY A 266 -10.59 -14.69 15.23
C GLY A 266 -9.23 -14.27 14.65
N VAL A 267 -8.92 -12.97 14.70
CA VAL A 267 -7.59 -12.44 14.40
C VAL A 267 -6.98 -11.77 15.63
N MET A 268 -5.65 -11.72 15.67
CA MET A 268 -4.87 -11.12 16.74
C MET A 268 -5.10 -9.59 16.79
N GLY A 269 -5.29 -9.06 18.00
CA GLY A 269 -5.31 -7.62 18.25
C GLY A 269 -3.91 -7.01 18.04
N LEU A 270 -3.81 -6.09 17.12
CA LEU A 270 -2.61 -5.29 16.86
C LEU A 270 -3.04 -3.84 16.70
N ASP A 271 -2.84 -3.05 17.73
CA ASP A 271 -3.15 -1.62 17.71
C ASP A 271 -2.22 -0.86 16.73
N ILE A 272 -2.52 0.41 16.50
CA ILE A 272 -1.71 1.25 15.62
C ILE A 272 -0.26 1.39 16.12
N ASN A 273 -0.07 1.40 17.46
CA ASN A 273 1.24 1.52 18.07
C ASN A 273 2.06 0.24 17.89
N ALA A 274 1.46 -0.95 18.08
CA ALA A 274 2.12 -2.23 17.85
C ALA A 274 2.55 -2.39 16.39
N ARG A 275 1.67 -2.10 15.42
CA ARG A 275 2.00 -2.16 13.98
C ARG A 275 3.15 -1.25 13.62
N ARG A 276 3.11 0.00 14.09
CA ARG A 276 4.13 1.01 13.88
C ARG A 276 5.45 0.66 14.57
N ASN A 277 5.42 0.32 15.86
CA ASN A 277 6.62 0.05 16.66
C ASN A 277 7.35 -1.23 16.23
N LEU A 278 6.62 -2.22 15.73
CA LEU A 278 7.17 -3.47 15.17
C LEU A 278 7.57 -3.33 13.69
N GLU A 279 7.31 -2.19 13.06
CA GLU A 279 7.63 -1.93 11.66
C GLU A 279 7.14 -3.05 10.73
N LEU A 280 5.87 -3.43 10.87
CA LEU A 280 5.32 -4.58 10.16
C LEU A 280 5.30 -4.38 8.65
N THR A 281 4.85 -3.23 8.16
CA THR A 281 4.66 -2.95 6.74
C THR A 281 5.53 -1.82 6.20
N GLU A 282 5.95 -0.89 7.07
CA GLU A 282 6.81 0.24 6.74
C GLU A 282 7.69 0.64 7.92
N THR A 283 8.80 1.32 7.67
CA THR A 283 9.73 1.80 8.71
C THR A 283 9.19 3.04 9.41
N LEU A 284 9.50 3.18 10.70
CA LEU A 284 9.10 4.32 11.53
C LEU A 284 9.59 5.66 10.97
N ARG A 285 10.85 5.72 10.55
CA ARG A 285 11.53 6.97 10.20
C ARG A 285 11.19 7.47 8.82
N ASN A 286 11.24 6.60 7.81
CA ASN A 286 11.13 7.00 6.40
C ASN A 286 9.79 6.59 5.77
N LYS A 287 8.95 5.82 6.46
CA LYS A 287 7.72 5.21 5.93
C LYS A 287 7.97 4.41 4.64
N GLU A 288 9.12 3.74 4.57
CA GLU A 288 9.52 2.90 3.44
C GLU A 288 9.25 1.42 3.75
N LYS A 289 8.91 0.66 2.71
CA LYS A 289 8.77 -0.80 2.81
C LYS A 289 10.11 -1.49 3.17
N LYS A 290 11.23 -1.01 2.58
CA LYS A 290 12.57 -1.58 2.83
C LYS A 290 12.96 -1.38 4.30
N GLY A 291 13.24 -2.46 5.00
CA GLY A 291 13.56 -2.46 6.43
C GLY A 291 12.37 -2.85 7.31
N SER A 292 11.18 -3.14 6.74
CA SER A 292 10.01 -3.66 7.46
C SER A 292 9.96 -5.20 7.43
N LEU A 293 9.07 -5.81 8.25
CA LEU A 293 8.81 -7.24 8.20
C LEU A 293 8.27 -7.66 6.82
N LEU A 294 7.33 -6.90 6.28
CA LEU A 294 6.77 -7.13 4.95
C LEU A 294 7.86 -7.16 3.86
N TRP A 295 8.89 -6.30 3.95
CA TRP A 295 9.99 -6.32 2.99
C TRP A 295 10.77 -7.65 3.02
N VAL A 296 10.93 -8.27 4.17
CA VAL A 296 11.60 -9.58 4.30
C VAL A 296 10.74 -10.69 3.71
N LEU A 297 9.45 -10.71 4.04
CA LEU A 297 8.54 -11.82 3.76
C LEU A 297 7.90 -11.77 2.38
N ASP A 298 7.76 -10.58 1.78
CA ASP A 298 7.10 -10.44 0.48
C ASP A 298 8.03 -10.83 -0.69
N ARG A 299 7.77 -12.01 -1.22
CA ARG A 299 8.33 -12.55 -2.45
C ARG A 299 7.22 -12.91 -3.44
N THR A 300 6.01 -12.39 -3.19
CA THR A 300 4.85 -12.61 -4.05
C THR A 300 5.09 -12.10 -5.48
N LYS A 301 4.42 -12.71 -6.44
CA LYS A 301 4.54 -12.42 -7.87
C LYS A 301 3.36 -11.63 -8.41
N THR A 302 2.21 -11.76 -7.76
CA THR A 302 0.96 -11.12 -8.19
C THR A 302 0.61 -9.91 -7.33
N ALA A 303 -0.09 -8.93 -7.90
CA ALA A 303 -0.60 -7.78 -7.13
C ALA A 303 -1.59 -8.22 -6.03
N MET A 304 -2.43 -9.23 -6.33
CA MET A 304 -3.37 -9.82 -5.38
C MET A 304 -2.63 -10.45 -4.20
N GLY A 305 -1.55 -11.21 -4.45
CA GLY A 305 -0.69 -11.78 -3.40
C GLY A 305 -0.01 -10.71 -2.55
N LYS A 306 0.47 -9.60 -3.17
CA LYS A 306 1.06 -8.46 -2.44
C LYS A 306 0.07 -7.81 -1.46
N ARG A 307 -1.20 -7.67 -1.84
CA ARG A 307 -2.26 -7.16 -0.95
C ARG A 307 -2.54 -8.16 0.18
N LEU A 308 -2.69 -9.43 -0.17
CA LEU A 308 -3.04 -10.47 0.80
C LEU A 308 -1.95 -10.73 1.85
N ILE A 309 -0.66 -10.75 1.48
CA ILE A 309 0.43 -10.96 2.45
C ILE A 309 0.48 -9.83 3.47
N LYS A 310 0.23 -8.59 3.05
CA LYS A 310 0.10 -7.45 3.95
C LYS A 310 -1.04 -7.66 4.94
N THR A 311 -2.22 -8.04 4.44
CA THR A 311 -3.38 -8.36 5.28
C THR A 311 -3.08 -9.48 6.28
N TRP A 312 -2.39 -10.55 5.87
CA TRP A 312 -2.06 -11.65 6.77
C TRP A 312 -1.08 -11.27 7.88
N LEU A 313 -0.18 -10.32 7.62
CA LEU A 313 0.73 -9.80 8.65
C LEU A 313 0.04 -8.81 9.60
N GLU A 314 -0.91 -8.03 9.11
CA GLU A 314 -1.70 -7.09 9.91
C GLU A 314 -2.84 -7.76 10.67
N GLN A 315 -3.23 -8.99 10.26
CA GLN A 315 -4.33 -9.78 10.81
C GLN A 315 -3.92 -11.25 11.05
N PRO A 316 -2.95 -11.53 11.97
CA PRO A 316 -2.56 -12.89 12.30
C PRO A 316 -3.74 -13.66 12.92
N LEU A 317 -3.82 -14.97 12.66
CA LEU A 317 -4.95 -15.79 13.08
C LEU A 317 -4.86 -16.20 14.55
N LEU A 318 -6.03 -16.36 15.20
CA LEU A 318 -6.15 -16.92 16.55
C LEU A 318 -6.48 -18.42 16.55
N SER A 319 -6.94 -18.98 15.45
CA SER A 319 -7.32 -20.39 15.35
C SER A 319 -6.12 -21.29 15.06
N PRO A 320 -5.68 -22.16 15.99
CA PRO A 320 -4.58 -23.10 15.76
C PRO A 320 -4.82 -23.98 14.52
N ALA A 321 -6.06 -24.40 14.29
CA ALA A 321 -6.42 -25.24 13.16
C ALA A 321 -6.20 -24.51 11.81
N ARG A 322 -6.61 -23.23 11.72
CA ARG A 322 -6.39 -22.42 10.51
C ARG A 322 -4.91 -22.12 10.27
N ILE A 323 -4.16 -21.84 11.35
CA ILE A 323 -2.71 -21.61 11.28
C ILE A 323 -1.99 -22.87 10.83
N THR A 324 -2.26 -24.01 11.48
CA THR A 324 -1.64 -25.31 11.14
C THR A 324 -1.93 -25.69 9.69
N ARG A 325 -3.11 -25.37 9.19
CA ARG A 325 -3.48 -25.62 7.80
C ARG A 325 -2.62 -24.80 6.81
N ARG A 326 -2.29 -23.52 7.13
CA ARG A 326 -1.34 -22.73 6.35
C ARG A 326 0.07 -23.31 6.45
N LEU A 327 0.52 -23.64 7.67
CA LEU A 327 1.85 -24.22 7.92
C LEU A 327 2.06 -25.54 7.17
N ASN A 328 1.04 -26.42 7.12
CA ASN A 328 1.13 -27.67 6.34
C ASN A 328 1.30 -27.42 4.84
N ALA A 329 0.63 -26.38 4.30
CA ALA A 329 0.78 -26.03 2.90
C ALA A 329 2.17 -25.44 2.62
N VAL A 330 2.69 -24.59 3.52
CA VAL A 330 4.04 -24.04 3.42
C VAL A 330 5.09 -25.15 3.53
N GLU A 331 4.91 -26.13 4.43
CA GLU A 331 5.82 -27.27 4.59
C GLU A 331 5.90 -28.12 3.34
N GLU A 332 4.78 -28.47 2.73
CA GLU A 332 4.77 -29.25 1.48
C GLU A 332 5.49 -28.55 0.34
N LEU A 333 5.35 -27.22 0.26
CA LEU A 333 6.08 -26.40 -0.73
C LEU A 333 7.56 -26.25 -0.36
N PHE A 334 7.89 -26.15 0.91
CA PHE A 334 9.26 -26.07 1.43
C PHE A 334 10.04 -27.36 1.15
N ASP A 335 9.40 -28.53 1.34
CA ASP A 335 9.99 -29.86 1.11
C ASP A 335 10.11 -30.21 -0.38
N ASN A 336 9.46 -29.44 -1.26
CA ASN A 336 9.51 -29.66 -2.72
C ASN A 336 9.96 -28.39 -3.46
N PRO A 337 11.25 -28.04 -3.45
CA PRO A 337 11.77 -26.83 -4.09
C PRO A 337 11.50 -26.75 -5.61
N GLN A 338 11.46 -27.90 -6.31
CA GLN A 338 11.16 -27.90 -7.73
C GLN A 338 9.72 -27.43 -8.01
N LEU A 339 8.74 -27.96 -7.29
CA LEU A 339 7.35 -27.53 -7.40
C LEU A 339 7.20 -26.05 -7.02
N LEU A 340 7.91 -25.60 -5.99
CA LEU A 340 7.90 -24.20 -5.55
C LEU A 340 8.41 -23.26 -6.62
N ASP A 341 9.51 -23.59 -7.31
CA ASP A 341 10.06 -22.79 -8.40
C ASP A 341 9.11 -22.77 -9.60
N GLU A 342 8.57 -23.92 -10.01
CA GLU A 342 7.61 -24.03 -11.12
C GLU A 342 6.33 -23.20 -10.86
N LEU A 343 5.75 -23.29 -9.64
CA LEU A 343 4.60 -22.47 -9.22
C LEU A 343 4.93 -20.97 -9.25
N THR A 344 6.10 -20.60 -8.74
CA THR A 344 6.55 -19.21 -8.68
C THR A 344 6.73 -18.61 -10.09
N GLU A 345 7.23 -19.39 -11.02
CA GLU A 345 7.37 -19.00 -12.43
C GLU A 345 5.99 -18.80 -13.10
N GLN A 346 5.05 -19.71 -12.87
CA GLN A 346 3.69 -19.58 -13.39
C GLN A 346 2.96 -18.36 -12.83
N LEU A 347 3.10 -18.09 -11.54
CA LEU A 347 2.51 -16.92 -10.87
C LEU A 347 3.06 -15.59 -11.44
N THR A 348 4.32 -15.54 -11.89
CA THR A 348 4.96 -14.31 -12.40
C THR A 348 4.24 -13.72 -13.62
N GLY A 349 3.47 -14.49 -14.37
CA GLY A 349 2.73 -13.99 -15.54
C GLY A 349 1.25 -13.70 -15.29
N ILE A 350 0.79 -13.73 -14.05
CA ILE A 350 -0.60 -13.45 -13.70
C ILE A 350 -0.77 -11.97 -13.35
N TYR A 351 -1.51 -11.26 -14.18
CA TYR A 351 -1.89 -9.87 -13.95
C TYR A 351 -2.94 -9.75 -12.84
N ASP A 352 -3.24 -8.52 -12.41
CA ASP A 352 -4.25 -8.23 -11.38
C ASP A 352 -5.68 -8.53 -11.89
N LEU A 353 -6.11 -9.77 -11.67
CA LEU A 353 -7.43 -10.26 -12.11
C LEU A 353 -8.57 -9.47 -11.46
N GLU A 354 -8.43 -9.07 -10.20
CA GLU A 354 -9.44 -8.32 -9.46
C GLU A 354 -9.67 -6.95 -10.08
N ARG A 355 -8.61 -6.17 -10.26
CA ARG A 355 -8.70 -4.81 -10.81
C ARG A 355 -9.03 -4.80 -12.31
N ILE A 356 -8.58 -5.78 -13.07
CA ILE A 356 -8.97 -5.91 -14.50
C ILE A 356 -10.47 -6.21 -14.60
N MET A 357 -11.00 -7.17 -13.82
CA MET A 357 -12.42 -7.50 -13.79
C MET A 357 -13.27 -6.30 -13.35
N THR A 358 -12.81 -5.54 -12.38
CA THR A 358 -13.45 -4.30 -11.97
C THR A 358 -13.67 -3.35 -13.14
N ARG A 359 -12.63 -3.10 -13.96
CA ARG A 359 -12.73 -2.21 -15.12
C ARG A 359 -13.58 -2.78 -16.25
N ILE A 360 -13.57 -4.11 -16.40
CA ILE A 360 -14.44 -4.80 -17.35
C ILE A 360 -15.92 -4.61 -16.95
N VAL A 361 -16.29 -4.85 -15.70
CA VAL A 361 -17.66 -4.65 -15.21
C VAL A 361 -18.07 -3.17 -15.28
N TYR A 362 -17.15 -2.28 -14.93
CA TYR A 362 -17.35 -0.83 -14.97
C TYR A 362 -17.53 -0.26 -16.40
N GLY A 363 -17.07 -0.99 -17.42
CA GLY A 363 -17.13 -0.55 -18.82
C GLY A 363 -15.97 0.32 -19.29
N SER A 364 -14.91 0.49 -18.49
CA SER A 364 -13.74 1.29 -18.82
C SER A 364 -12.57 0.48 -19.40
N ALA A 365 -12.68 -0.86 -19.39
CA ALA A 365 -11.63 -1.73 -19.92
C ALA A 365 -11.46 -1.59 -21.43
N ASN A 366 -10.22 -1.62 -21.89
CA ASN A 366 -9.82 -1.61 -23.29
C ASN A 366 -9.42 -3.01 -23.81
N GLY A 367 -9.11 -3.09 -25.10
CA GLY A 367 -8.72 -4.38 -25.72
C GLY A 367 -7.47 -5.00 -25.12
N ARG A 368 -6.48 -4.20 -24.70
CA ARG A 368 -5.24 -4.67 -24.07
C ARG A 368 -5.49 -5.30 -22.70
N GLU A 369 -6.43 -4.78 -21.95
CA GLU A 369 -6.82 -5.32 -20.65
C GLU A 369 -7.54 -6.67 -20.79
N LEU A 370 -8.41 -6.82 -21.80
CA LEU A 370 -8.99 -8.12 -22.11
C LEU A 370 -7.90 -9.14 -22.52
N ARG A 371 -6.91 -8.74 -23.31
CA ARG A 371 -5.76 -9.60 -23.65
C ARG A 371 -4.94 -9.98 -22.42
N SER A 372 -4.70 -9.02 -21.51
CA SER A 372 -4.01 -9.28 -20.22
C SER A 372 -4.80 -10.26 -19.36
N LEU A 373 -6.14 -10.14 -19.32
CA LEU A 373 -7.01 -11.11 -18.66
C LEU A 373 -6.86 -12.51 -19.28
N ALA A 374 -7.00 -12.63 -20.60
CA ALA A 374 -6.88 -13.93 -21.29
C ALA A 374 -5.51 -14.59 -21.03
N ALA A 375 -4.42 -13.84 -21.10
CA ALA A 375 -3.08 -14.32 -20.81
C ALA A 375 -2.93 -14.83 -19.36
N ALA A 376 -3.51 -14.12 -18.39
CA ALA A 376 -3.52 -14.54 -16.99
C ALA A 376 -4.38 -15.80 -16.77
N LEU A 377 -5.59 -15.82 -17.33
CA LEU A 377 -6.49 -16.98 -17.25
C LEU A 377 -5.88 -18.24 -17.90
N GLY A 378 -5.15 -18.08 -18.99
CA GLY A 378 -4.46 -19.20 -19.67
C GLY A 378 -3.41 -19.90 -18.82
N ARG A 379 -2.97 -19.31 -17.71
CA ARG A 379 -2.02 -19.93 -16.76
C ARG A 379 -2.71 -20.76 -15.66
N LEU A 380 -3.99 -20.53 -15.39
CA LEU A 380 -4.74 -21.21 -14.32
C LEU A 380 -4.81 -22.73 -14.46
N PRO A 381 -5.04 -23.30 -15.65
CA PRO A 381 -5.02 -24.76 -15.85
C PRO A 381 -3.67 -25.39 -15.47
N GLY A 382 -2.56 -24.71 -15.80
CA GLY A 382 -1.21 -25.15 -15.43
C GLY A 382 -1.00 -25.19 -13.92
N LEU A 383 -1.38 -24.11 -13.20
CA LEU A 383 -1.33 -24.05 -11.74
C LEU A 383 -2.19 -25.17 -11.10
N LYS A 384 -3.39 -25.36 -11.61
CA LYS A 384 -4.32 -26.39 -11.14
C LYS A 384 -3.76 -27.82 -11.32
N ALA A 385 -3.05 -28.06 -12.43
CA ALA A 385 -2.38 -29.33 -12.70
C ALA A 385 -1.20 -29.57 -11.74
N MET A 386 -0.39 -28.54 -11.48
CA MET A 386 0.75 -28.62 -10.54
C MET A 386 0.30 -28.90 -9.11
N LEU A 387 -0.88 -28.42 -8.69
CA LEU A 387 -1.44 -28.69 -7.38
C LEU A 387 -2.08 -30.09 -7.26
N ALA A 388 -2.22 -30.85 -8.36
CA ALA A 388 -2.87 -32.16 -8.33
C ALA A 388 -2.18 -33.20 -7.43
N PRO A 389 -0.84 -33.33 -7.37
CA PRO A 389 -0.14 -34.28 -6.51
C PRO A 389 -0.06 -33.85 -5.05
N CYS A 390 -0.34 -32.56 -4.70
CA CYS A 390 -0.21 -32.05 -3.35
C CYS A 390 -1.19 -32.76 -2.39
N GLN A 391 -0.78 -32.91 -1.11
CA GLN A 391 -1.57 -33.57 -0.08
C GLN A 391 -2.15 -32.61 0.97
N ALA A 392 -1.52 -31.43 1.17
CA ALA A 392 -1.99 -30.44 2.13
C ALA A 392 -3.42 -29.99 1.78
N THR A 393 -4.31 -30.07 2.77
CA THR A 393 -5.74 -29.77 2.58
C THR A 393 -6.00 -28.38 2.02
N LEU A 394 -5.18 -27.39 2.36
CA LEU A 394 -5.30 -26.04 1.82
C LEU A 394 -4.97 -26.00 0.34
N LEU A 395 -3.88 -26.65 -0.10
CA LEU A 395 -3.50 -26.71 -1.52
C LEU A 395 -4.55 -27.44 -2.36
N GLN A 396 -5.12 -28.54 -1.83
CA GLN A 396 -6.22 -29.25 -2.47
C GLN A 396 -7.50 -28.39 -2.59
N GLN A 397 -7.82 -27.62 -1.55
CA GLN A 397 -8.95 -26.68 -1.60
C GLN A 397 -8.72 -25.60 -2.65
N LEU A 398 -7.54 -24.97 -2.68
CA LEU A 398 -7.21 -23.96 -3.69
C LEU A 398 -7.35 -24.50 -5.11
N ARG A 399 -6.91 -25.75 -5.32
CA ARG A 399 -7.10 -26.46 -6.59
C ARG A 399 -8.57 -26.61 -6.98
N GLN A 400 -9.46 -26.88 -6.01
CA GLN A 400 -10.89 -27.04 -6.25
C GLN A 400 -11.58 -25.69 -6.53
N GLU A 401 -11.21 -24.64 -5.78
CA GLU A 401 -11.77 -23.29 -5.90
C GLU A 401 -11.29 -22.57 -7.18
N MET A 402 -10.11 -22.92 -7.68
CA MET A 402 -9.56 -22.36 -8.90
C MET A 402 -10.31 -22.93 -10.11
N ASP A 403 -11.06 -22.09 -10.82
CA ASP A 403 -11.65 -22.41 -12.12
C ASP A 403 -10.59 -22.14 -13.21
N GLY A 404 -10.49 -23.04 -14.20
CA GLY A 404 -9.56 -22.88 -15.31
C GLY A 404 -9.92 -21.74 -16.26
N LEU A 405 -11.19 -21.34 -16.33
CA LEU A 405 -11.71 -20.24 -17.15
C LEU A 405 -11.26 -20.28 -18.62
N GLU A 406 -11.03 -21.50 -19.14
CA GLU A 406 -10.55 -21.71 -20.51
C GLU A 406 -11.54 -21.18 -21.55
N ASP A 407 -12.86 -21.30 -21.27
CA ASP A 407 -13.94 -20.77 -22.10
C ASP A 407 -13.83 -19.24 -22.27
N VAL A 408 -13.53 -18.53 -21.20
CA VAL A 408 -13.37 -17.06 -21.21
C VAL A 408 -12.10 -16.65 -21.94
N ALA A 409 -10.98 -17.35 -21.66
CA ALA A 409 -9.71 -17.10 -22.35
C ALA A 409 -9.85 -17.34 -23.86
N GLN A 410 -10.44 -18.46 -24.26
CA GLN A 410 -10.68 -18.80 -25.68
C GLN A 410 -11.60 -17.80 -26.37
N LEU A 411 -12.67 -17.31 -25.72
CA LEU A 411 -13.53 -16.26 -26.27
C LEU A 411 -12.72 -15.00 -26.60
N ILE A 412 -11.92 -14.54 -25.64
CA ILE A 412 -11.09 -13.33 -25.84
C ILE A 412 -10.04 -13.55 -26.94
N ASP A 413 -9.39 -14.69 -26.95
CA ASP A 413 -8.38 -15.07 -27.95
C ASP A 413 -8.95 -15.16 -29.36
N ALA A 414 -10.16 -15.67 -29.50
CA ALA A 414 -10.84 -15.75 -30.78
C ALA A 414 -11.35 -14.39 -31.29
N ALA A 415 -11.73 -13.49 -30.36
CA ALA A 415 -12.38 -12.24 -30.70
C ALA A 415 -11.44 -11.04 -30.83
N ILE A 416 -10.42 -10.94 -29.99
CA ILE A 416 -9.56 -9.77 -29.88
C ILE A 416 -8.20 -10.07 -30.53
N VAL A 417 -7.68 -9.11 -31.29
CA VAL A 417 -6.33 -9.21 -31.89
C VAL A 417 -5.23 -9.25 -30.81
N ASP A 418 -4.02 -9.77 -31.17
CA ASP A 418 -2.94 -9.94 -30.19
C ASP A 418 -2.38 -8.62 -29.64
N ASP A 419 -2.28 -7.58 -30.49
CA ASP A 419 -1.88 -6.23 -30.09
C ASP A 419 -2.98 -5.22 -30.46
N PRO A 420 -4.04 -5.06 -29.65
CA PRO A 420 -5.12 -4.17 -29.95
C PRO A 420 -4.71 -2.70 -29.77
N PRO A 421 -5.29 -1.78 -30.55
CA PRO A 421 -5.06 -0.34 -30.40
C PRO A 421 -5.48 0.13 -29.01
N PHE A 422 -4.98 1.30 -28.62
CA PHE A 422 -5.25 1.84 -27.29
C PHE A 422 -6.71 2.23 -27.12
N THR A 423 -7.36 2.75 -28.17
CA THR A 423 -8.76 3.17 -28.14
C THR A 423 -9.60 2.43 -29.18
N ILE A 424 -10.84 2.13 -28.86
CA ILE A 424 -11.83 1.50 -29.78
C ILE A 424 -12.04 2.36 -31.03
N ARG A 425 -11.91 3.70 -30.91
CA ARG A 425 -12.10 4.64 -32.02
C ARG A 425 -11.05 4.54 -33.13
N GLU A 426 -9.93 3.90 -32.87
CA GLU A 426 -8.89 3.63 -33.87
C GLU A 426 -9.29 2.51 -34.84
N GLY A 427 -10.21 1.61 -34.41
CA GLY A 427 -10.58 0.42 -35.16
C GLY A 427 -9.49 -0.65 -35.16
N GLY A 428 -9.79 -1.86 -35.62
CA GLY A 428 -8.82 -2.96 -35.71
C GLY A 428 -8.68 -3.76 -34.40
N ILE A 429 -9.67 -3.73 -33.51
CA ILE A 429 -9.67 -4.48 -32.24
C ILE A 429 -10.13 -5.92 -32.45
N ILE A 430 -11.14 -6.13 -33.30
CA ILE A 430 -11.73 -7.45 -33.52
C ILE A 430 -10.91 -8.23 -34.56
N ARG A 431 -10.58 -9.48 -34.19
CA ARG A 431 -9.80 -10.43 -35.01
C ARG A 431 -10.57 -10.79 -36.29
N GLU A 432 -9.86 -10.92 -37.38
CA GLU A 432 -10.41 -11.44 -38.65
C GLU A 432 -10.91 -12.87 -38.45
N GLY A 433 -12.05 -13.20 -39.01
CA GLY A 433 -12.72 -14.50 -38.89
C GLY A 433 -13.67 -14.61 -37.70
N TYR A 434 -13.71 -13.61 -36.77
CA TYR A 434 -14.63 -13.62 -35.62
C TYR A 434 -16.06 -13.26 -36.04
N ASN A 435 -16.24 -12.29 -36.93
CA ASN A 435 -17.57 -11.89 -37.44
C ASN A 435 -17.55 -11.68 -38.95
N GLN A 436 -18.34 -12.47 -39.66
CA GLN A 436 -18.35 -12.47 -41.13
C GLN A 436 -18.79 -11.09 -41.69
N GLU A 437 -19.79 -10.44 -41.11
CA GLU A 437 -20.29 -9.15 -41.58
C GLU A 437 -19.24 -8.06 -41.48
N LEU A 438 -18.49 -8.03 -40.33
CA LEU A 438 -17.37 -7.13 -40.14
C LEU A 438 -16.22 -7.39 -41.17
N ASP A 439 -15.92 -8.66 -41.42
CA ASP A 439 -14.90 -9.03 -42.39
C ASP A 439 -15.28 -8.62 -43.83
N GLU A 440 -16.55 -8.65 -44.19
CA GLU A 440 -17.05 -8.14 -45.45
C GLU A 440 -16.87 -6.61 -45.55
N VAL A 441 -17.23 -5.87 -44.52
CA VAL A 441 -17.02 -4.40 -44.46
C VAL A 441 -15.53 -4.04 -44.54
N LYS A 442 -14.64 -4.80 -43.87
CA LYS A 442 -13.18 -4.60 -43.91
C LYS A 442 -12.61 -4.91 -45.30
N ARG A 443 -13.12 -5.95 -45.97
CA ARG A 443 -12.77 -6.27 -47.37
C ARG A 443 -13.17 -5.15 -48.35
N ASP A 444 -14.40 -4.62 -48.19
CA ASP A 444 -14.88 -3.48 -48.98
C ASP A 444 -14.03 -2.24 -48.78
N MET A 445 -13.57 -1.97 -47.57
CA MET A 445 -12.69 -0.86 -47.25
C MET A 445 -11.31 -1.02 -47.90
N ASN A 446 -10.73 -2.21 -47.83
CA ASN A 446 -9.42 -2.54 -48.42
C ASN A 446 -9.51 -2.55 -49.97
N GLY A 447 -10.55 -3.14 -50.52
CA GLY A 447 -10.83 -3.07 -51.95
C GLY A 447 -10.98 -1.62 -52.45
N GLY A 448 -11.56 -0.71 -51.67
CA GLY A 448 -11.60 0.69 -51.98
C GLY A 448 -10.24 1.38 -52.06
N ARG A 449 -9.26 0.98 -51.25
CA ARG A 449 -7.87 1.48 -51.34
C ARG A 449 -7.17 0.98 -52.62
N GLU A 450 -7.40 -0.27 -53.01
CA GLU A 450 -6.90 -0.84 -54.28
C GLU A 450 -7.51 -0.10 -55.49
N LEU A 451 -8.81 0.25 -55.40
CA LEU A 451 -9.47 1.04 -56.43
C LEU A 451 -8.89 2.46 -56.54
N ILE A 452 -8.51 3.11 -55.46
CA ILE A 452 -7.81 4.40 -55.50
C ILE A 452 -6.44 4.28 -56.19
N ALA A 453 -5.69 3.22 -55.87
CA ALA A 453 -4.42 2.96 -56.55
C ALA A 453 -4.62 2.66 -58.03
N ALA A 454 -5.70 1.98 -58.40
CA ALA A 454 -6.08 1.75 -59.81
C ALA A 454 -6.50 3.05 -60.51
N VAL A 455 -7.22 3.97 -59.82
CA VAL A 455 -7.51 5.33 -60.30
C VAL A 455 -6.22 6.10 -60.54
N GLU A 456 -5.27 6.06 -59.61
CA GLU A 456 -3.95 6.67 -59.79
C GLU A 456 -3.24 6.19 -61.07
N ALA A 457 -3.18 4.87 -61.24
CA ALA A 457 -2.53 4.27 -62.40
C ALA A 457 -3.23 4.67 -63.71
N ARG A 458 -4.57 4.58 -63.77
CA ARG A 458 -5.37 4.94 -64.90
C ARG A 458 -5.29 6.44 -65.24
N GLU A 459 -5.37 7.31 -64.22
CA GLU A 459 -5.27 8.76 -64.41
C GLU A 459 -3.85 9.17 -64.85
N ARG A 460 -2.81 8.46 -64.41
CA ARG A 460 -1.44 8.67 -64.87
C ARG A 460 -1.29 8.30 -66.35
N GLU A 461 -1.92 7.23 -66.79
CA GLU A 461 -1.95 6.82 -68.22
C GLU A 461 -2.79 7.78 -69.04
N ARG A 462 -4.00 8.18 -68.60
CA ARG A 462 -4.92 9.10 -69.28
C ARG A 462 -4.32 10.50 -69.49
N THR A 463 -3.63 11.00 -68.47
CA THR A 463 -3.10 12.39 -68.52
C THR A 463 -1.68 12.48 -69.03
N GLY A 464 -0.95 11.35 -69.11
CA GLY A 464 0.46 11.30 -69.45
C GLY A 464 1.38 11.99 -68.42
N ILE A 465 0.91 12.24 -67.18
CA ILE A 465 1.66 12.88 -66.11
C ILE A 465 2.40 11.83 -65.28
N PRO A 466 3.75 11.65 -65.49
CA PRO A 466 4.45 10.54 -64.81
C PRO A 466 4.53 10.63 -63.29
N LYS A 467 4.47 11.85 -62.73
CA LYS A 467 4.56 12.14 -61.28
C LYS A 467 3.20 12.40 -60.60
N LEU A 468 2.10 12.06 -61.25
CA LEU A 468 0.78 12.10 -60.65
C LEU A 468 0.72 11.13 -59.47
N LYS A 469 0.26 11.58 -58.32
CA LYS A 469 0.08 10.76 -57.11
C LYS A 469 -1.28 11.04 -56.48
N THR A 470 -1.90 10.01 -55.95
CA THR A 470 -3.03 10.15 -55.05
C THR A 470 -2.54 10.32 -53.60
N GLY A 471 -3.25 11.08 -52.79
CA GLY A 471 -2.95 11.27 -51.40
C GLY A 471 -4.23 11.57 -50.59
N TYR A 472 -4.12 11.49 -49.26
CA TYR A 472 -5.22 11.81 -48.37
C TYR A 472 -4.86 12.97 -47.43
N ASN A 473 -5.81 13.87 -47.22
CA ASN A 473 -5.70 14.97 -46.28
C ASN A 473 -6.97 15.09 -45.47
N ARG A 474 -6.85 15.22 -44.14
CA ARG A 474 -8.01 15.31 -43.21
C ARG A 474 -9.00 16.43 -43.53
N VAL A 475 -8.55 17.52 -44.19
CA VAL A 475 -9.39 18.68 -44.48
C VAL A 475 -10.12 18.55 -45.82
N PHE A 476 -9.44 17.96 -46.83
CA PHE A 476 -9.92 17.93 -48.21
C PHE A 476 -10.26 16.54 -48.74
N GLY A 477 -9.99 15.48 -47.96
CA GLY A 477 -10.17 14.07 -48.33
C GLY A 477 -9.08 13.55 -49.24
N TYR A 478 -9.43 12.61 -50.11
CA TYR A 478 -8.52 12.08 -51.15
C TYR A 478 -8.34 13.10 -52.27
N TYR A 479 -7.11 13.24 -52.74
CA TYR A 479 -6.74 14.20 -53.81
C TYR A 479 -5.73 13.56 -54.76
N ILE A 480 -5.68 14.14 -55.95
CA ILE A 480 -4.63 13.91 -56.95
C ILE A 480 -3.67 15.09 -56.88
N GLU A 481 -2.39 14.82 -56.67
CA GLU A 481 -1.34 15.84 -56.65
C GLU A 481 -0.58 15.83 -57.97
N VAL A 482 -0.52 17.01 -58.59
CA VAL A 482 0.17 17.24 -59.86
C VAL A 482 1.22 18.34 -59.62
N SER A 483 2.48 18.08 -60.05
CA SER A 483 3.55 19.06 -59.92
C SER A 483 3.37 20.20 -60.87
N ASN A 484 3.86 21.40 -60.52
CA ASN A 484 3.71 22.64 -61.32
C ASN A 484 4.20 22.48 -62.79
N SER A 485 5.14 21.60 -63.04
CA SER A 485 5.68 21.32 -64.38
C SER A 485 4.66 20.71 -65.38
N TYR A 486 3.60 20.10 -64.88
CA TYR A 486 2.57 19.42 -65.68
C TYR A 486 1.18 20.05 -65.57
N LYS A 487 1.09 21.25 -65.05
CA LYS A 487 -0.17 21.98 -64.82
C LYS A 487 -0.99 22.19 -66.10
N SER A 488 -0.35 22.39 -67.27
CA SER A 488 -0.98 22.54 -68.57
C SER A 488 -1.58 21.23 -69.13
N GLN A 489 -1.25 20.11 -68.55
CA GLN A 489 -1.73 18.78 -68.98
C GLN A 489 -2.90 18.28 -68.09
N VAL A 490 -3.33 19.10 -67.12
CA VAL A 490 -4.43 18.74 -66.22
C VAL A 490 -5.77 18.84 -66.99
N PRO A 491 -6.58 17.77 -66.97
CA PRO A 491 -7.89 17.75 -67.65
C PRO A 491 -8.90 18.72 -67.02
N GLU A 492 -9.89 19.17 -67.79
CA GLU A 492 -10.92 20.11 -67.33
C GLU A 492 -11.83 19.54 -66.25
N ASP A 493 -11.97 18.24 -66.15
CA ASP A 493 -12.75 17.52 -65.15
C ASP A 493 -12.10 17.49 -63.73
N TYR A 494 -10.84 17.96 -63.62
CA TYR A 494 -10.14 18.09 -62.31
C TYR A 494 -10.55 19.38 -61.61
N ILE A 495 -11.13 19.23 -60.45
CA ILE A 495 -11.52 20.35 -59.57
C ILE A 495 -10.36 20.71 -58.65
N ARG A 496 -9.76 21.87 -58.84
CA ARG A 496 -8.67 22.33 -57.96
C ARG A 496 -9.14 22.63 -56.56
N LYS A 497 -8.45 22.10 -55.55
CA LYS A 497 -8.72 22.26 -54.12
C LYS A 497 -7.65 23.05 -53.38
N GLN A 498 -6.37 22.83 -53.72
CA GLN A 498 -5.26 23.46 -52.99
C GLN A 498 -4.08 23.71 -53.93
N THR A 499 -3.44 24.89 -53.77
CA THR A 499 -2.18 25.23 -54.43
C THR A 499 -1.05 25.11 -53.42
N LEU A 500 0.03 24.43 -53.78
CA LEU A 500 1.24 24.24 -53.00
C LEU A 500 2.42 24.87 -53.74
N THR A 501 3.55 25.11 -53.01
CA THR A 501 4.79 25.65 -53.64
C THR A 501 5.34 24.75 -54.77
N GLY A 502 5.15 23.42 -54.68
CA GLY A 502 5.66 22.44 -55.64
C GLY A 502 4.63 21.82 -56.59
N GLY A 503 3.32 22.10 -56.43
CA GLY A 503 2.25 21.47 -57.21
C GLY A 503 0.85 21.96 -56.82
N GLU A 504 -0.14 21.38 -57.45
CA GLU A 504 -1.54 21.62 -57.14
C GLU A 504 -2.27 20.32 -56.80
N ARG A 505 -3.29 20.39 -55.93
CA ARG A 505 -4.12 19.27 -55.55
C ARG A 505 -5.51 19.38 -56.15
N TYR A 506 -5.96 18.31 -56.74
CA TYR A 506 -7.22 18.22 -57.46
C TYR A 506 -8.07 17.08 -56.91
N ILE A 507 -9.37 17.16 -57.16
CA ILE A 507 -10.32 16.06 -56.94
C ILE A 507 -11.07 15.77 -58.25
N THR A 508 -11.46 14.53 -58.44
CA THR A 508 -12.41 14.10 -59.48
C THR A 508 -13.70 13.59 -58.81
N GLN A 509 -14.79 13.55 -59.55
CA GLN A 509 -16.08 13.04 -59.05
C GLN A 509 -15.95 11.57 -58.61
N GLU A 510 -15.24 10.77 -59.41
CA GLU A 510 -14.99 9.35 -59.11
C GLU A 510 -14.18 9.17 -57.85
N LEU A 511 -13.15 9.98 -57.64
CA LEU A 511 -12.35 9.93 -56.42
C LEU A 511 -13.18 10.32 -55.16
N LYS A 512 -14.11 11.25 -55.32
CA LYS A 512 -15.04 11.65 -54.26
C LYS A 512 -16.09 10.59 -53.95
N ASP A 513 -16.57 9.88 -54.96
CA ASP A 513 -17.50 8.76 -54.75
C ASP A 513 -16.82 7.57 -54.06
N LEU A 514 -15.58 7.25 -54.44
CA LEU A 514 -14.75 6.26 -53.77
C LEU A 514 -14.43 6.66 -52.34
N GLU A 515 -14.10 7.92 -52.11
CA GLU A 515 -13.88 8.47 -50.77
C GLU A 515 -15.13 8.27 -49.85
N ASN A 516 -16.30 8.68 -50.32
CA ASN A 516 -17.53 8.50 -49.57
C ASN A 516 -17.81 7.02 -49.23
N ARG A 517 -17.48 6.11 -50.17
CA ARG A 517 -17.63 4.66 -49.96
C ARG A 517 -16.64 4.14 -48.93
N ILE A 518 -15.36 4.55 -49.00
CA ILE A 518 -14.30 4.13 -48.08
C ILE A 518 -14.55 4.68 -46.68
N LEU A 519 -14.86 5.97 -46.55
CA LEU A 519 -15.13 6.62 -45.26
C LEU A 519 -16.40 6.02 -44.60
N GLY A 520 -17.46 5.81 -45.39
CA GLY A 520 -18.65 5.16 -44.90
C GLY A 520 -18.48 3.71 -44.48
N ALA A 521 -17.56 2.96 -45.13
CA ALA A 521 -17.16 1.61 -44.68
C ALA A 521 -16.31 1.65 -43.43
N HIS A 522 -15.39 2.62 -43.30
CA HIS A 522 -14.57 2.81 -42.12
C HIS A 522 -15.43 3.12 -40.87
N ASP A 523 -16.31 4.11 -40.95
CA ASP A 523 -17.17 4.47 -39.84
C ASP A 523 -18.10 3.31 -39.42
N ARG A 524 -18.62 2.55 -40.41
CA ARG A 524 -19.38 1.32 -40.14
C ARG A 524 -18.55 0.25 -39.47
N SER A 525 -17.30 0.04 -39.93
CA SER A 525 -16.38 -0.91 -39.30
C SER A 525 -16.14 -0.58 -37.85
N ILE A 526 -15.82 0.67 -37.51
CA ILE A 526 -15.62 1.12 -36.13
C ILE A 526 -16.87 0.94 -35.29
N ALA A 527 -18.03 1.30 -35.79
CA ALA A 527 -19.29 1.13 -35.07
C ALA A 527 -19.60 -0.35 -34.79
N MET A 528 -19.36 -1.23 -35.75
CA MET A 528 -19.52 -2.68 -35.58
C MET A 528 -18.50 -3.26 -34.61
N GLU A 529 -17.23 -2.87 -34.71
CA GLU A 529 -16.20 -3.30 -33.76
C GLU A 529 -16.52 -2.85 -32.33
N SER A 530 -17.00 -1.61 -32.18
CA SER A 530 -17.40 -1.08 -30.87
C SER A 530 -18.56 -1.90 -30.28
N LYS A 531 -19.55 -2.27 -31.07
CA LYS A 531 -20.68 -3.10 -30.65
C LYS A 531 -20.22 -4.51 -30.24
N LEU A 532 -19.42 -5.16 -31.09
CA LEU A 532 -18.90 -6.51 -30.82
C LEU A 532 -18.00 -6.51 -29.58
N PHE A 533 -17.14 -5.51 -29.43
CA PHE A 533 -16.31 -5.37 -28.25
C PHE A 533 -17.15 -5.24 -26.98
N GLU A 534 -18.21 -4.45 -27.01
CA GLU A 534 -19.11 -4.30 -25.87
C GLU A 534 -19.86 -5.60 -25.53
N GLU A 535 -20.32 -6.37 -26.53
CA GLU A 535 -20.91 -7.70 -26.34
C GLU A 535 -19.94 -8.68 -25.70
N ILE A 536 -18.67 -8.71 -26.16
CA ILE A 536 -17.61 -9.54 -25.58
C ILE A 536 -17.32 -9.12 -24.14
N ARG A 537 -17.15 -7.81 -23.90
CA ARG A 537 -16.92 -7.24 -22.57
C ARG A 537 -18.03 -7.64 -21.59
N GLN A 538 -19.29 -7.52 -22.00
CA GLN A 538 -20.46 -7.90 -21.18
C GLN A 538 -20.49 -9.41 -20.89
N HIS A 539 -20.15 -10.24 -21.87
CA HIS A 539 -20.05 -11.69 -21.67
C HIS A 539 -18.96 -12.05 -20.64
N VAL A 540 -17.80 -11.40 -20.72
CA VAL A 540 -16.72 -11.57 -19.73
C VAL A 540 -17.16 -11.03 -18.36
N ALA A 541 -17.85 -9.89 -18.29
CA ALA A 541 -18.36 -9.32 -17.05
C ALA A 541 -19.30 -10.28 -16.29
N GLN A 542 -20.11 -11.08 -17.01
CA GLN A 542 -20.99 -12.09 -16.41
C GLN A 542 -20.22 -13.22 -15.71
N GLN A 543 -18.93 -13.41 -15.99
CA GLN A 543 -18.09 -14.42 -15.35
C GLN A 543 -17.40 -13.90 -14.08
N LEU A 544 -17.79 -12.75 -13.57
CA LEU A 544 -17.17 -12.05 -12.43
C LEU A 544 -16.90 -12.99 -11.24
N SER A 545 -17.91 -13.70 -10.76
CA SER A 545 -17.78 -14.56 -9.55
C SER A 545 -16.77 -15.69 -9.74
N ARG A 546 -16.68 -16.28 -10.95
CA ARG A 546 -15.70 -17.33 -11.29
C ARG A 546 -14.27 -16.79 -11.26
N VAL A 547 -14.10 -15.58 -11.85
CA VAL A 547 -12.78 -14.93 -11.87
C VAL A 547 -12.37 -14.50 -10.47
N GLN A 548 -13.29 -13.93 -9.67
CA GLN A 548 -13.01 -13.54 -8.27
C GLN A 548 -12.59 -14.74 -7.41
N ALA A 549 -13.29 -15.88 -7.51
CA ALA A 549 -12.92 -17.10 -6.78
C ALA A 549 -11.52 -17.57 -7.15
N SER A 550 -11.19 -17.61 -8.45
CA SER A 550 -9.86 -17.98 -8.93
C SER A 550 -8.78 -16.98 -8.52
N ALA A 551 -9.08 -15.67 -8.53
CA ALA A 551 -8.17 -14.61 -8.08
C ALA A 551 -7.81 -14.75 -6.60
N LYS A 552 -8.81 -15.00 -5.73
CA LYS A 552 -8.60 -15.29 -4.31
C LYS A 552 -7.73 -16.53 -4.10
N ALA A 553 -7.98 -17.61 -4.83
CA ALA A 553 -7.18 -18.83 -4.76
C ALA A 553 -5.73 -18.60 -5.19
N VAL A 554 -5.51 -17.84 -6.26
CA VAL A 554 -4.17 -17.44 -6.75
C VAL A 554 -3.46 -16.58 -5.71
N ALA A 555 -4.14 -15.60 -5.10
CA ALA A 555 -3.55 -14.74 -4.07
C ALA A 555 -3.07 -15.56 -2.86
N VAL A 556 -3.88 -16.50 -2.38
CA VAL A 556 -3.50 -17.38 -1.26
C VAL A 556 -2.31 -18.27 -1.64
N LEU A 557 -2.33 -18.87 -2.82
CA LEU A 557 -1.21 -19.69 -3.32
C LEU A 557 0.09 -18.87 -3.39
N ASP A 558 0.03 -17.66 -3.91
CA ASP A 558 1.17 -16.76 -4.05
C ASP A 558 1.80 -16.40 -2.70
N VAL A 559 0.96 -16.13 -1.68
CA VAL A 559 1.43 -15.87 -0.30
C VAL A 559 2.09 -17.12 0.30
N LEU A 560 1.50 -18.33 0.12
CA LEU A 560 2.09 -19.58 0.61
C LEU A 560 3.44 -19.85 -0.07
N CYS A 561 3.54 -19.65 -1.39
CA CYS A 561 4.81 -19.74 -2.12
C CYS A 561 5.82 -18.70 -1.59
N SER A 562 5.40 -17.47 -1.33
CA SER A 562 6.26 -16.43 -0.76
C SER A 562 6.84 -16.85 0.59
N PHE A 563 6.01 -17.38 1.50
CA PHE A 563 6.46 -17.87 2.79
C PHE A 563 7.42 -19.06 2.65
N ALA A 564 7.16 -19.99 1.75
CA ALA A 564 8.06 -21.12 1.48
C ALA A 564 9.40 -20.65 0.92
N VAL A 565 9.42 -19.75 -0.09
CA VAL A 565 10.65 -19.19 -0.68
C VAL A 565 11.52 -18.50 0.36
N VAL A 566 10.91 -17.67 1.22
CA VAL A 566 11.64 -16.96 2.28
C VAL A 566 12.17 -17.95 3.32
N SER A 567 11.41 -18.98 3.65
CA SER A 567 11.80 -20.02 4.63
C SER A 567 12.98 -20.84 4.13
N VAL A 568 12.97 -21.26 2.87
CA VAL A 568 14.12 -21.96 2.24
C VAL A 568 15.35 -21.07 2.21
N LYS A 569 15.19 -19.80 1.80
CA LYS A 569 16.31 -18.88 1.63
C LYS A 569 16.99 -18.52 2.93
N ASN A 570 16.24 -18.37 4.03
CA ASN A 570 16.74 -17.84 5.29
C ASN A 570 16.82 -18.90 6.41
N ASP A 571 16.68 -20.17 6.08
CA ASP A 571 16.74 -21.28 7.02
C ASP A 571 15.77 -21.08 8.20
N TYR A 572 14.49 -20.88 7.87
CA TYR A 572 13.40 -20.76 8.87
C TYR A 572 12.82 -22.13 9.16
N THR A 573 12.33 -22.33 10.39
CA THR A 573 11.79 -23.59 10.85
C THR A 573 10.27 -23.51 11.06
N ARG A 574 9.59 -24.64 10.93
CA ARG A 574 8.16 -24.76 11.20
C ARG A 574 7.88 -24.61 12.71
N PRO A 575 7.06 -23.62 13.13
CA PRO A 575 6.64 -23.51 14.51
C PRO A 575 5.56 -24.53 14.88
N VAL A 576 5.56 -24.98 16.12
CA VAL A 576 4.48 -25.75 16.73
C VAL A 576 3.49 -24.78 17.38
N ILE A 577 2.23 -24.82 16.95
CA ILE A 577 1.17 -23.92 17.44
C ILE A 577 0.23 -24.70 18.35
N ASN A 578 -0.04 -24.18 19.54
CA ASN A 578 -0.92 -24.80 20.52
C ASN A 578 -1.66 -23.78 21.40
N MET A 579 -2.42 -24.29 22.39
CA MET A 579 -3.18 -23.46 23.35
C MET A 579 -2.55 -23.48 24.74
N SER A 580 -1.29 -23.95 24.90
CA SER A 580 -0.63 -24.07 26.20
C SER A 580 -0.31 -22.74 26.88
N GLY A 581 -0.30 -21.64 26.10
CA GLY A 581 0.17 -20.35 26.55
C GLY A 581 1.70 -20.23 26.63
N LYS A 582 2.45 -21.29 26.31
CA LYS A 582 3.91 -21.28 26.29
C LYS A 582 4.44 -20.55 25.06
N LEU A 583 5.50 -19.77 25.23
CA LEU A 583 6.26 -19.14 24.17
C LEU A 583 7.73 -19.56 24.33
N TYR A 584 8.12 -20.58 23.59
CA TYR A 584 9.46 -21.14 23.60
C TYR A 584 10.14 -21.00 22.24
N LEU A 585 11.25 -20.26 22.22
CA LEU A 585 12.07 -20.06 21.02
C LEU A 585 13.51 -20.38 21.37
N LYS A 586 14.14 -21.23 20.58
CA LYS A 586 15.56 -21.54 20.73
C LYS A 586 16.35 -20.97 19.55
N ASP A 587 17.47 -20.33 19.84
CA ASP A 587 18.36 -19.73 18.84
C ASP A 587 17.60 -18.82 17.87
N SER A 588 16.66 -18.02 18.39
CA SER A 588 15.81 -17.13 17.57
C SER A 588 16.57 -15.92 17.09
N ARG A 589 16.23 -15.43 15.87
CA ARG A 589 16.87 -14.33 15.17
C ARG A 589 15.85 -13.28 14.77
N HIS A 590 16.27 -12.02 14.69
CA HIS A 590 15.37 -10.95 14.23
C HIS A 590 15.39 -10.88 12.70
N PRO A 591 14.28 -11.23 12.00
CA PRO A 591 14.29 -11.42 10.54
C PRO A 591 14.72 -10.18 9.75
N VAL A 592 14.32 -8.99 10.21
CA VAL A 592 14.65 -7.74 9.52
C VAL A 592 16.10 -7.32 9.78
N VAL A 593 16.55 -7.38 11.04
CA VAL A 593 17.92 -7.01 11.39
C VAL A 593 18.90 -7.97 10.74
N GLU A 594 18.62 -9.27 10.76
CA GLU A 594 19.44 -10.29 10.07
C GLU A 594 19.55 -10.01 8.58
N ALA A 595 18.46 -9.65 7.91
CA ALA A 595 18.45 -9.34 6.48
C ALA A 595 19.21 -8.04 6.13
N LEU A 596 19.38 -7.12 7.07
CA LEU A 596 20.13 -5.87 6.90
C LEU A 596 21.62 -6.00 7.27
N LEU A 597 22.00 -7.03 8.02
CA LEU A 597 23.40 -7.28 8.36
C LEU A 597 24.13 -7.90 7.16
N HIS A 598 25.19 -7.24 6.68
CA HIS A 598 26.01 -7.72 5.56
C HIS A 598 27.35 -8.31 6.00
N ASP A 599 27.92 -7.80 7.10
CA ASP A 599 29.33 -8.06 7.47
C ASP A 599 29.50 -8.95 8.71
N ALA A 600 28.43 -9.24 9.44
CA ALA A 600 28.47 -10.06 10.66
C ALA A 600 27.20 -10.91 10.82
N PRO A 601 27.33 -12.15 11.34
CA PRO A 601 26.15 -12.97 11.64
C PRO A 601 25.34 -12.35 12.78
N PHE A 602 24.01 -12.52 12.73
CA PHE A 602 23.12 -12.16 13.82
C PHE A 602 23.39 -13.09 15.03
N VAL A 603 23.43 -12.51 16.23
CA VAL A 603 23.59 -13.31 17.47
C VAL A 603 22.22 -13.82 17.92
N PRO A 604 21.97 -15.14 17.88
CA PRO A 604 20.66 -15.69 18.24
C PRO A 604 20.42 -15.65 19.75
N ASN A 605 19.15 -15.60 20.15
CA ASN A 605 18.72 -15.54 21.53
C ASN A 605 17.56 -16.53 21.80
N ASP A 606 17.51 -17.03 23.02
CA ASP A 606 16.45 -17.93 23.48
C ASP A 606 15.34 -17.14 24.20
N VAL A 607 14.09 -17.59 24.02
CA VAL A 607 12.93 -17.10 24.76
C VAL A 607 12.25 -18.30 25.38
N ASP A 608 12.01 -18.26 26.70
CA ASP A 608 11.19 -19.24 27.39
C ASP A 608 10.26 -18.50 28.34
N MET A 609 9.00 -18.45 27.98
CA MET A 609 7.93 -17.82 28.74
C MET A 609 6.71 -18.73 28.82
N ASP A 610 6.07 -18.72 29.97
CA ASP A 610 4.85 -19.48 30.21
C ASP A 610 3.80 -18.66 30.98
N MET A 611 2.72 -19.28 31.40
CA MET A 611 1.64 -18.63 32.14
C MET A 611 1.83 -18.70 33.65
N ASN A 612 2.93 -19.31 34.14
CA ASN A 612 3.14 -19.61 35.57
C ASN A 612 4.48 -19.09 36.09
N ASP A 613 5.59 -19.76 35.75
CA ASP A 613 6.89 -19.59 36.39
C ASP A 613 7.81 -18.60 35.70
N ASP A 614 7.63 -18.40 34.39
CA ASP A 614 8.43 -17.50 33.56
C ASP A 614 7.51 -16.56 32.76
N ARG A 615 6.62 -15.81 33.46
CA ARG A 615 5.60 -14.97 32.80
C ARG A 615 6.09 -13.56 32.50
N VAL A 616 6.90 -12.97 33.40
CA VAL A 616 7.41 -11.62 33.26
C VAL A 616 8.94 -11.66 33.21
N ALA A 617 9.53 -11.16 32.15
CA ALA A 617 10.96 -11.05 31.98
C ALA A 617 11.40 -9.59 32.16
N ILE A 618 12.11 -9.27 33.24
CA ILE A 618 12.77 -7.98 33.45
C ILE A 618 14.12 -8.02 32.75
N ILE A 619 14.35 -7.14 31.78
CA ILE A 619 15.56 -7.11 30.97
C ILE A 619 16.36 -5.86 31.29
N THR A 620 17.51 -6.03 31.93
CA THR A 620 18.43 -4.93 32.27
C THR A 620 19.63 -4.86 31.33
N GLY A 621 20.32 -3.77 31.32
CA GLY A 621 21.53 -3.54 30.51
C GLY A 621 21.49 -2.23 29.73
N PRO A 622 22.61 -1.86 29.06
CA PRO A 622 22.72 -0.56 28.39
C PRO A 622 21.88 -0.50 27.11
N ASN A 623 21.55 0.73 26.72
CA ASN A 623 20.99 0.98 25.40
C ASN A 623 22.02 0.60 24.33
N MET A 624 21.61 0.31 23.12
CA MET A 624 22.41 -0.20 22.00
C MET A 624 22.91 -1.65 22.15
N ALA A 625 22.74 -2.29 23.30
CA ALA A 625 23.18 -3.68 23.50
C ALA A 625 22.22 -4.73 22.93
N GLY A 626 21.00 -4.34 22.52
CA GLY A 626 20.05 -5.20 21.80
C GLY A 626 18.77 -5.58 22.56
N LYS A 627 18.47 -4.97 23.73
CA LYS A 627 17.22 -5.21 24.49
C LYS A 627 15.96 -5.08 23.66
N SER A 628 15.77 -3.88 23.07
CA SER A 628 14.59 -3.56 22.24
C SER A 628 14.51 -4.46 21.01
N THR A 629 15.66 -4.81 20.41
CA THR A 629 15.74 -5.76 19.28
C THR A 629 15.21 -7.14 19.67
N PHE A 630 15.62 -7.65 20.82
CA PHE A 630 15.19 -8.95 21.35
C PHE A 630 13.68 -8.99 21.64
N MET A 631 13.14 -7.94 22.27
CA MET A 631 11.71 -7.86 22.55
C MET A 631 10.89 -7.78 21.27
N ARG A 632 11.29 -6.93 20.33
CA ARG A 632 10.62 -6.83 19.02
C ARG A 632 10.71 -8.14 18.22
N GLN A 633 11.86 -8.80 18.24
CA GLN A 633 12.08 -10.12 17.66
C GLN A 633 11.05 -11.13 18.14
N THR A 634 10.81 -11.20 19.44
CA THR A 634 9.84 -12.11 20.06
C THR A 634 8.41 -11.85 19.54
N ALA A 635 8.00 -10.59 19.48
CA ALA A 635 6.69 -10.22 18.95
C ALA A 635 6.56 -10.53 17.45
N ILE A 636 7.57 -10.17 16.65
CA ILE A 636 7.58 -10.39 15.20
C ILE A 636 7.50 -11.90 14.88
N ILE A 637 8.26 -12.74 15.59
CA ILE A 637 8.22 -14.20 15.42
C ILE A 637 6.83 -14.75 15.76
N THR A 638 6.19 -14.24 16.79
CA THR A 638 4.81 -14.62 17.16
C THR A 638 3.82 -14.24 16.06
N ILE A 639 3.95 -13.04 15.48
CA ILE A 639 3.13 -12.59 14.35
C ILE A 639 3.34 -13.48 13.13
N MET A 640 4.59 -13.77 12.76
CA MET A 640 4.93 -14.66 11.63
C MET A 640 4.28 -16.04 11.80
N ALA A 641 4.42 -16.63 12.98
CA ALA A 641 3.86 -17.94 13.28
C ALA A 641 2.33 -17.95 13.16
N GLN A 642 1.64 -16.95 13.73
CA GLN A 642 0.18 -16.87 13.67
C GLN A 642 -0.34 -16.38 12.30
N ALA A 643 0.50 -15.78 11.46
CA ALA A 643 0.20 -15.57 10.05
C ALA A 643 0.28 -16.86 9.23
N GLY A 644 0.93 -17.91 9.75
CA GLY A 644 1.13 -19.19 9.08
C GLY A 644 2.46 -19.30 8.32
N CYS A 645 3.46 -18.51 8.70
CA CYS A 645 4.81 -18.51 8.15
C CYS A 645 5.76 -19.32 9.05
N PHE A 646 6.81 -19.92 8.51
CA PHE A 646 7.93 -20.45 9.26
C PHE A 646 8.70 -19.28 9.90
N VAL A 647 9.47 -19.58 10.94
CA VAL A 647 10.08 -18.57 11.82
C VAL A 647 11.61 -18.74 11.93
N PRO A 648 12.35 -17.63 12.11
CA PRO A 648 13.80 -17.62 12.25
C PRO A 648 14.23 -18.11 13.66
N ALA A 649 14.12 -19.40 13.91
CA ALA A 649 14.53 -20.06 15.16
C ALA A 649 14.94 -21.51 14.87
N ALA A 650 15.77 -22.11 15.72
CA ALA A 650 16.10 -23.53 15.62
C ALA A 650 14.92 -24.42 16.10
N VAL A 651 14.21 -23.97 17.13
CA VAL A 651 12.97 -24.60 17.65
C VAL A 651 12.00 -23.49 18.04
N ALA A 652 10.73 -23.64 17.68
CA ALA A 652 9.67 -22.72 18.06
C ALA A 652 8.41 -23.49 18.51
N GLU A 653 7.97 -23.25 19.75
CA GLU A 653 6.68 -23.67 20.26
C GLU A 653 5.93 -22.43 20.76
N ILE A 654 4.80 -22.12 20.10
CA ILE A 654 4.10 -20.86 20.31
C ILE A 654 2.65 -21.14 20.69
N GLY A 655 2.32 -20.88 21.96
CA GLY A 655 0.94 -20.79 22.42
C GLY A 655 0.27 -19.54 21.87
N ILE A 656 -0.99 -19.65 21.45
CA ILE A 656 -1.74 -18.55 20.85
C ILE A 656 -1.68 -17.30 21.72
N VAL A 657 -1.36 -16.17 21.08
CA VAL A 657 -1.38 -14.83 21.64
C VAL A 657 -2.57 -14.09 21.01
N ASP A 658 -3.45 -13.55 21.85
CA ASP A 658 -4.67 -12.89 21.39
C ASP A 658 -4.45 -11.42 20.96
N ALA A 659 -3.49 -10.74 21.60
CA ALA A 659 -3.08 -9.39 21.25
C ALA A 659 -1.61 -9.13 21.58
N ILE A 660 -0.97 -8.25 20.83
CA ILE A 660 0.38 -7.77 21.13
C ILE A 660 0.32 -6.27 21.36
N PHE A 661 0.77 -5.85 22.53
CA PHE A 661 0.89 -4.46 22.91
C PHE A 661 2.35 -4.06 23.02
N THR A 662 2.67 -2.87 22.53
CA THR A 662 4.05 -2.37 22.56
C THR A 662 4.09 -0.92 23.04
N ARG A 663 4.88 -0.67 24.06
CA ARG A 663 5.36 0.67 24.41
C ARG A 663 6.86 0.70 24.19
N VAL A 664 7.31 1.35 23.11
CA VAL A 664 8.72 1.50 22.74
C VAL A 664 9.01 2.99 22.59
N GLY A 665 10.17 3.45 23.10
CA GLY A 665 10.56 4.86 23.28
C GLY A 665 10.01 5.84 22.26
N ALA A 666 9.55 6.99 22.73
CA ALA A 666 8.86 7.99 21.95
C ALA A 666 9.72 8.57 20.81
N SER A 667 9.16 8.63 19.61
CA SER A 667 9.53 9.69 18.67
C SER A 667 8.86 10.98 19.15
N ASP A 668 9.62 12.06 19.34
CA ASP A 668 9.09 13.39 19.64
C ASP A 668 8.06 13.79 18.57
N ASP A 669 6.78 13.67 18.91
CA ASP A 669 5.71 14.22 18.09
C ASP A 669 5.38 15.63 18.60
N LEU A 670 6.18 16.58 18.17
CA LEU A 670 6.03 17.99 18.51
C LEU A 670 4.71 18.61 18.00
N SER A 671 4.02 17.91 17.07
CA SER A 671 2.80 18.42 16.44
C SER A 671 1.57 18.39 17.35
N ALA A 672 1.54 17.50 18.35
CA ALA A 672 0.39 17.33 19.24
C ALA A 672 0.41 18.24 20.48
N GLY A 673 1.50 18.99 20.74
CA GLY A 673 1.62 19.90 21.88
C GLY A 673 1.57 19.21 23.26
N GLN A 674 1.60 17.87 23.31
CA GLN A 674 1.60 17.07 24.54
C GLN A 674 3.02 16.73 24.97
N SER A 675 3.24 16.64 26.28
CA SER A 675 4.51 16.16 26.83
C SER A 675 4.73 14.70 26.44
N THR A 676 5.97 14.33 26.08
CA THR A 676 6.38 12.95 25.77
C THR A 676 6.00 11.99 26.91
N PHE A 677 6.07 12.44 28.16
CA PHE A 677 5.64 11.67 29.32
C PHE A 677 4.12 11.44 29.37
N MET A 678 3.31 12.43 28.96
CA MET A 678 1.85 12.26 28.90
C MET A 678 1.43 11.25 27.83
N ILE A 679 2.07 11.28 26.68
CA ILE A 679 1.86 10.29 25.60
C ILE A 679 2.23 8.90 26.10
N GLU A 680 3.39 8.77 26.76
CA GLU A 680 3.83 7.52 27.36
C GLU A 680 2.80 6.94 28.34
N MET A 681 2.30 7.77 29.23
CA MET A 681 1.30 7.33 30.22
C MET A 681 -0.04 6.98 29.61
N ALA A 682 -0.46 7.67 28.56
CA ALA A 682 -1.67 7.34 27.81
C ALA A 682 -1.56 5.97 27.13
N GLU A 683 -0.42 5.69 26.47
CA GLU A 683 -0.15 4.38 25.85
C GLU A 683 -0.12 3.25 26.90
N VAL A 684 0.53 3.49 28.06
CA VAL A 684 0.55 2.51 29.17
C VAL A 684 -0.86 2.28 29.73
N ALA A 685 -1.66 3.34 29.91
CA ALA A 685 -3.03 3.22 30.39
C ALA A 685 -3.90 2.40 29.44
N ASP A 686 -3.74 2.61 28.13
CA ASP A 686 -4.44 1.85 27.11
C ASP A 686 -4.08 0.35 27.15
N ILE A 687 -2.79 0.04 27.25
CA ILE A 687 -2.32 -1.35 27.40
C ILE A 687 -2.93 -2.00 28.66
N LEU A 688 -2.90 -1.33 29.80
CA LEU A 688 -3.39 -1.88 31.05
C LEU A 688 -4.91 -2.12 31.07
N LYS A 689 -5.68 -1.34 30.28
CA LYS A 689 -7.14 -1.51 30.13
C LYS A 689 -7.50 -2.67 29.21
N ASN A 690 -6.75 -2.90 28.14
CA ASN A 690 -7.13 -3.79 27.05
C ASN A 690 -6.39 -5.14 27.04
N ALA A 691 -5.27 -5.25 27.75
CA ALA A 691 -4.50 -6.49 27.80
C ALA A 691 -5.23 -7.61 28.55
N THR A 692 -5.16 -8.80 28.02
CA THR A 692 -5.70 -10.03 28.63
C THR A 692 -4.57 -10.95 29.10
N LYS A 693 -4.92 -12.02 29.82
CA LYS A 693 -3.95 -13.05 30.24
C LYS A 693 -3.21 -13.73 29.06
N ASN A 694 -3.82 -13.74 27.87
CA ASN A 694 -3.24 -14.38 26.68
C ASN A 694 -2.43 -13.40 25.83
N SER A 695 -2.37 -12.12 26.22
CA SER A 695 -1.63 -11.10 25.50
C SER A 695 -0.11 -11.20 25.69
N LEU A 696 0.64 -10.63 24.76
CA LEU A 696 2.07 -10.38 24.87
C LEU A 696 2.32 -8.88 24.96
N ILE A 697 2.93 -8.45 26.06
CA ILE A 697 3.18 -7.04 26.34
C ILE A 697 4.68 -6.76 26.27
N ILE A 698 5.03 -5.67 25.58
CA ILE A 698 6.40 -5.17 25.48
C ILE A 698 6.46 -3.77 26.05
N PHE A 699 7.19 -3.60 27.14
CA PHE A 699 7.50 -2.32 27.75
C PHE A 699 8.98 -2.00 27.60
N ASP A 700 9.31 -0.94 26.90
CA ASP A 700 10.68 -0.48 26.71
C ASP A 700 10.88 0.87 27.41
N GLU A 701 11.55 0.82 28.58
CA GLU A 701 12.01 1.97 29.35
C GLU A 701 10.89 2.92 29.83
N ILE A 702 9.91 2.39 30.54
CA ILE A 702 8.83 3.18 31.18
C ILE A 702 9.39 4.08 32.30
N GLY A 703 8.86 5.30 32.38
CA GLY A 703 9.15 6.26 33.46
C GLY A 703 10.35 7.16 33.20
N ARG A 704 10.90 7.20 31.99
CA ARG A 704 12.06 8.07 31.64
C ARG A 704 11.74 9.55 31.58
N GLY A 705 10.49 9.90 31.33
CA GLY A 705 10.07 11.29 31.06
C GLY A 705 9.85 12.13 32.34
N THR A 706 10.14 11.58 33.53
CA THR A 706 9.91 12.25 34.82
C THR A 706 11.10 12.07 35.78
N SER A 707 10.93 12.48 37.06
CA SER A 707 11.99 12.30 38.07
C SER A 707 12.27 10.81 38.31
N THR A 708 13.52 10.47 38.69
CA THR A 708 13.95 9.07 38.86
C THR A 708 13.06 8.28 39.83
N PHE A 709 12.70 8.84 40.95
CA PHE A 709 11.86 8.16 41.95
C PHE A 709 10.41 7.98 41.50
N ASP A 710 9.84 9.01 40.85
CA ASP A 710 8.47 8.91 40.30
C ASP A 710 8.41 7.88 39.17
N GLY A 711 9.38 7.96 38.23
CA GLY A 711 9.49 7.02 37.11
C GLY A 711 9.65 5.57 37.55
N MET A 712 10.54 5.33 38.54
CA MET A 712 10.73 4.00 39.12
C MET A 712 9.46 3.49 39.85
N SER A 713 8.77 4.38 40.60
CA SER A 713 7.53 4.01 41.31
C SER A 713 6.41 3.63 40.33
N ILE A 714 6.27 4.37 39.21
CA ILE A 714 5.32 4.05 38.15
C ILE A 714 5.69 2.73 37.48
N ALA A 715 6.96 2.56 37.08
CA ALA A 715 7.44 1.35 36.41
C ALA A 715 7.20 0.10 37.27
N ARG A 716 7.45 0.18 38.59
CA ARG A 716 7.16 -0.88 39.53
C ARG A 716 5.69 -1.19 39.65
N ALA A 717 4.84 -0.16 39.82
CA ALA A 717 3.39 -0.32 39.92
C ALA A 717 2.78 -0.95 38.64
N VAL A 718 3.23 -0.53 37.45
CA VAL A 718 2.81 -1.14 36.17
C VAL A 718 3.23 -2.60 36.11
N LEU A 719 4.45 -2.94 36.50
CA LEU A 719 4.94 -4.32 36.51
C LEU A 719 4.15 -5.19 37.46
N GLU A 720 3.87 -4.72 38.70
CA GLU A 720 3.05 -5.43 39.67
C GLU A 720 1.61 -5.64 39.14
N TYR A 721 1.04 -4.61 38.46
CA TYR A 721 -0.31 -4.69 37.89
C TYR A 721 -0.41 -5.73 36.75
N VAL A 722 0.51 -5.72 35.80
CA VAL A 722 0.50 -6.72 34.69
C VAL A 722 0.84 -8.11 35.16
N HIS A 723 1.60 -8.24 36.28
CA HIS A 723 1.92 -9.51 36.90
C HIS A 723 0.72 -10.15 37.58
N ASP A 724 -0.18 -9.35 38.20
CA ASP A 724 -1.31 -9.92 38.95
C ASP A 724 -2.29 -10.65 38.02
N LYS A 725 -2.43 -11.96 38.23
CA LYS A 725 -3.33 -12.85 37.48
C LYS A 725 -4.82 -12.48 37.60
N LYS A 726 -5.19 -11.71 38.64
CA LYS A 726 -6.56 -11.21 38.81
C LYS A 726 -6.85 -9.95 38.00
N LEU A 727 -5.81 -9.19 37.66
CA LEU A 727 -5.91 -7.95 36.91
C LEU A 727 -5.62 -8.21 35.40
N VAL A 728 -4.40 -8.59 35.08
CA VAL A 728 -3.98 -8.88 33.69
C VAL A 728 -3.39 -10.29 33.57
N GLY A 729 -2.24 -10.57 34.24
CA GLY A 729 -1.57 -11.85 34.20
C GLY A 729 -0.95 -12.23 32.84
N ALA A 730 -0.58 -11.25 32.01
CA ALA A 730 -0.06 -11.45 30.67
C ALA A 730 1.43 -11.78 30.62
N LYS A 731 1.89 -12.42 29.53
CA LYS A 731 3.31 -12.56 29.22
C LYS A 731 3.88 -11.16 28.92
N THR A 732 4.92 -10.77 29.65
CA THR A 732 5.46 -9.42 29.59
C THR A 732 6.98 -9.41 29.46
N LEU A 733 7.49 -8.70 28.44
CA LEU A 733 8.90 -8.35 28.30
C LEU A 733 9.08 -6.90 28.75
N PHE A 734 9.84 -6.68 29.80
CA PHE A 734 9.99 -5.38 30.45
C PHE A 734 11.46 -4.95 30.46
N ALA A 735 11.86 -4.09 29.53
CA ALA A 735 13.19 -3.51 29.52
C ALA A 735 13.25 -2.26 30.42
N THR A 736 14.26 -2.18 31.28
CA THR A 736 14.41 -1.06 32.20
C THR A 736 15.87 -0.74 32.48
N HIS A 737 16.09 0.50 32.92
CA HIS A 737 17.35 0.96 33.50
C HIS A 737 17.32 1.00 35.04
N TYR A 738 16.14 0.78 35.61
CA TYR A 738 15.98 0.73 37.07
C TYR A 738 16.43 -0.64 37.58
N HIS A 739 17.67 -0.72 38.08
CA HIS A 739 18.25 -1.97 38.60
C HIS A 739 17.49 -2.45 39.86
N GLU A 740 16.87 -1.55 40.61
CA GLU A 740 16.09 -1.85 41.81
C GLU A 740 14.88 -2.76 41.52
N LEU A 741 14.37 -2.73 40.28
CA LEU A 741 13.27 -3.61 39.87
C LEU A 741 13.68 -5.09 39.79
N THR A 742 14.97 -5.40 39.72
CA THR A 742 15.44 -6.78 39.71
C THR A 742 15.15 -7.52 41.03
N ALA A 743 15.01 -6.80 42.12
CA ALA A 743 14.59 -7.39 43.41
C ALA A 743 13.18 -7.98 43.39
N LEU A 744 12.36 -7.68 42.38
CA LEU A 744 11.01 -8.23 42.24
C LEU A 744 11.01 -9.73 41.89
N GLU A 745 12.09 -10.31 41.36
CA GLU A 745 12.22 -11.76 41.15
C GLU A 745 12.10 -12.55 42.46
N ASP A 746 12.65 -12.01 43.56
CA ASP A 746 12.59 -12.65 44.87
C ASP A 746 11.21 -12.55 45.54
N VAL A 747 10.40 -11.57 45.12
CA VAL A 747 9.12 -11.23 45.78
C VAL A 747 7.92 -11.73 44.98
N LEU A 748 7.99 -11.69 43.65
CA LEU A 748 6.89 -11.97 42.75
C LEU A 748 7.10 -13.31 41.99
N PRO A 749 6.32 -14.35 42.27
CA PRO A 749 6.44 -15.62 41.56
C PRO A 749 6.10 -15.44 40.06
N GLY A 750 6.94 -15.96 39.18
CA GLY A 750 6.79 -15.81 37.71
C GLY A 750 7.45 -14.56 37.12
N VAL A 751 8.17 -13.80 37.95
CA VAL A 751 9.07 -12.74 37.46
C VAL A 751 10.48 -13.30 37.38
N LYS A 752 11.21 -13.03 36.28
CA LYS A 752 12.59 -13.47 36.05
C LYS A 752 13.43 -12.32 35.50
N ASN A 753 14.66 -12.24 36.00
CA ASN A 753 15.65 -11.27 35.56
C ASN A 753 16.50 -11.80 34.44
N PHE A 754 16.74 -10.94 33.48
CA PHE A 754 17.64 -11.16 32.36
C PHE A 754 18.54 -9.94 32.18
N ASN A 755 19.75 -10.17 31.69
CA ASN A 755 20.67 -9.11 31.30
C ASN A 755 21.35 -9.41 29.97
N ILE A 756 22.03 -8.43 29.41
CA ILE A 756 22.84 -8.62 28.21
C ILE A 756 24.25 -9.00 28.59
N ALA A 757 24.73 -10.12 28.07
CA ALA A 757 26.09 -10.60 28.32
C ALA A 757 27.11 -9.60 27.78
N VAL A 758 28.07 -9.25 28.65
CA VAL A 758 29.15 -8.30 28.40
C VAL A 758 30.48 -8.97 28.59
N LYS A 759 31.44 -8.72 27.71
CA LYS A 759 32.83 -9.16 27.88
C LYS A 759 33.71 -7.94 28.17
N LYS A 760 34.26 -7.88 29.37
CA LYS A 760 35.25 -6.86 29.77
C LYS A 760 36.68 -7.31 29.41
N ARG A 761 37.45 -6.44 28.74
CA ARG A 761 38.90 -6.58 28.52
C ARG A 761 39.58 -5.30 28.99
N GLY A 762 40.03 -5.26 30.26
CA GLY A 762 40.56 -4.02 30.86
C GLY A 762 39.48 -2.93 30.86
N ASP A 763 39.76 -1.78 30.26
CA ASP A 763 38.82 -0.63 30.14
C ASP A 763 37.89 -0.72 28.90
N ASP A 764 38.02 -1.77 28.07
CA ASP A 764 37.19 -1.96 26.88
C ASP A 764 36.08 -2.98 27.14
N ILE A 765 34.85 -2.62 26.69
CA ILE A 765 33.66 -3.43 26.84
C ILE A 765 33.13 -3.81 25.45
N THR A 766 32.87 -5.12 25.30
CA THR A 766 32.23 -5.67 24.13
C THR A 766 30.87 -6.25 24.52
N PHE A 767 29.77 -5.70 23.96
CA PHE A 767 28.44 -6.26 24.13
C PHE A 767 28.29 -7.49 23.25
N LEU A 768 28.05 -8.65 23.90
CA LEU A 768 27.87 -9.90 23.17
C LEU A 768 26.51 -10.05 22.51
N ARG A 769 25.58 -9.14 22.75
CA ARG A 769 24.19 -9.13 22.25
C ARG A 769 23.41 -10.40 22.59
N ARG A 770 23.84 -11.14 23.61
CA ARG A 770 23.21 -12.35 24.09
C ARG A 770 22.50 -12.06 25.41
N ILE A 771 21.22 -12.40 25.48
CA ILE A 771 20.39 -12.31 26.68
C ILE A 771 20.68 -13.53 27.55
N VAL A 772 21.02 -13.29 28.80
CA VAL A 772 21.32 -14.33 29.79
C VAL A 772 20.53 -14.11 31.06
N ARG A 773 20.26 -15.17 31.80
CA ARG A 773 19.51 -15.09 33.05
C ARG A 773 20.33 -14.43 34.15
N GLY A 774 19.67 -13.61 34.98
CA GLY A 774 20.26 -12.87 36.10
C GLY A 774 20.17 -11.37 35.92
N GLY A 775 20.32 -10.62 37.02
CA GLY A 775 20.40 -9.14 36.97
C GLY A 775 21.78 -8.68 36.50
N ALA A 776 21.86 -7.44 36.01
CA ALA A 776 23.13 -6.77 35.75
C ALA A 776 23.56 -6.01 37.01
N ASP A 777 24.75 -6.26 37.52
CA ASP A 777 25.30 -5.60 38.71
C ASP A 777 25.91 -4.23 38.41
N ASP A 778 26.28 -3.97 37.15
CA ASP A 778 26.97 -2.74 36.72
C ASP A 778 26.12 -1.91 35.73
N SER A 779 26.18 -0.60 35.88
CA SER A 779 25.69 0.32 34.85
C SER A 779 26.77 0.60 33.80
N PHE A 780 26.49 0.54 32.52
CA PHE A 780 27.46 0.69 31.42
C PHE A 780 27.29 2.01 30.63
N GLY A 781 26.58 3.00 31.21
CA GLY A 781 26.29 4.27 30.53
C GLY A 781 27.52 5.06 30.13
N ILE A 782 28.53 5.08 30.99
CA ILE A 782 29.79 5.82 30.76
C ILE A 782 30.63 5.14 29.66
N GLU A 783 30.61 3.81 29.62
CA GLU A 783 31.27 3.02 28.59
C GLU A 783 30.60 3.19 27.21
N VAL A 784 29.28 3.25 27.16
CA VAL A 784 28.54 3.57 25.93
C VAL A 784 28.88 4.99 25.46
N ALA A 785 28.98 5.97 26.38
CA ALA A 785 29.41 7.33 26.05
C ALA A 785 30.81 7.37 25.45
N LYS A 786 31.74 6.56 25.97
CA LYS A 786 33.09 6.39 25.40
C LYS A 786 33.01 5.83 23.98
N LEU A 787 32.22 4.76 23.74
CA LEU A 787 32.04 4.17 22.41
C LEU A 787 31.39 5.13 21.42
N ALA A 788 30.54 6.03 21.90
CA ALA A 788 29.89 7.07 21.08
C ALA A 788 30.83 8.25 20.72
N GLY A 789 32.07 8.25 21.23
CA GLY A 789 33.08 9.29 20.93
C GLY A 789 33.01 10.52 21.83
N VAL A 790 32.40 10.43 23.01
CA VAL A 790 32.46 11.52 24.01
C VAL A 790 33.90 11.69 24.47
N PRO A 791 34.43 12.96 24.56
CA PRO A 791 35.82 13.22 24.89
C PRO A 791 36.26 12.56 26.19
N ASP A 792 37.47 11.99 26.20
CA ASP A 792 38.04 11.23 27.34
C ASP A 792 38.04 12.01 28.65
N LYS A 793 38.25 13.35 28.60
CA LYS A 793 38.20 14.21 29.78
C LYS A 793 36.81 14.17 30.44
N VAL A 794 35.74 14.12 29.65
CA VAL A 794 34.36 14.01 30.16
C VAL A 794 34.11 12.62 30.74
N ILE A 795 34.59 11.58 30.06
CA ILE A 795 34.45 10.20 30.50
C ILE A 795 35.17 9.97 31.83
N LYS A 796 36.44 10.47 31.99
CA LYS A 796 37.19 10.40 33.25
C LYS A 796 36.42 11.10 34.37
N ARG A 797 35.90 12.30 34.11
CA ARG A 797 35.11 13.03 35.15
C ARG A 797 33.83 12.31 35.51
N ALA A 798 33.12 11.75 34.51
CA ALA A 798 31.92 10.97 34.75
C ALA A 798 32.15 9.75 35.64
N LYS A 799 33.26 9.04 35.46
CA LYS A 799 33.68 7.92 36.34
C LYS A 799 33.95 8.37 37.78
N GLN A 800 34.57 9.54 37.97
CA GLN A 800 34.81 10.10 39.31
C GLN A 800 33.47 10.50 39.98
N VAL A 801 32.58 11.15 39.24
CA VAL A 801 31.25 11.55 39.77
C VAL A 801 30.42 10.32 40.13
N LEU A 802 30.48 9.26 39.31
CA LEU A 802 29.76 8.02 39.62
C LEU A 802 30.27 7.40 40.94
N ALA A 803 31.59 7.31 41.14
CA ALA A 803 32.17 6.81 42.37
C ALA A 803 31.78 7.67 43.60
N GLU A 804 31.79 9.02 43.45
CA GLU A 804 31.33 9.92 44.51
C GLU A 804 29.84 9.70 44.87
N LEU A 805 28.99 9.42 43.88
CA LEU A 805 27.54 9.14 44.06
C LEU A 805 27.29 7.80 44.71
N GLU A 806 28.06 6.76 44.35
CA GLU A 806 27.97 5.42 44.95
C GLU A 806 28.44 5.43 46.42
N GLU A 807 29.48 6.16 46.77
CA GLU A 807 29.93 6.31 48.13
C GLU A 807 28.95 7.10 49.03
N THR A 808 28.20 8.08 48.47
CA THR A 808 27.29 8.94 49.22
C THR A 808 25.87 8.38 49.27
N GLY A 809 25.61 7.19 48.76
CA GLY A 809 24.27 6.57 48.75
C GLY A 809 23.21 7.41 48.04
N GLY A 810 23.61 8.30 47.10
CA GLY A 810 22.69 9.12 46.30
C GLY A 810 22.24 10.45 47.00
N GLU A 811 22.67 10.76 48.19
CA GLU A 811 22.42 12.06 48.82
C GLU A 811 23.33 13.16 48.25
N GLY A 812 22.76 13.93 47.37
CA GLY A 812 23.14 15.27 46.92
C GLY A 812 24.61 15.56 46.61
N LEU A 813 24.94 15.74 45.34
CA LEU A 813 26.21 16.34 44.89
C LEU A 813 26.44 17.70 45.59
N ARG A 814 27.49 17.82 46.38
CA ARG A 814 27.99 19.13 46.80
C ARG A 814 28.53 19.85 45.55
N PRO A 815 28.18 21.14 45.32
CA PRO A 815 28.71 21.87 44.19
C PRO A 815 30.23 22.06 44.36
N SER A 816 31.03 21.20 43.78
CA SER A 816 32.45 21.38 43.66
C SER A 816 32.76 22.09 42.35
N HIS A 817 33.32 23.30 42.42
CA HIS A 817 33.86 24.04 41.29
C HIS A 817 35.13 23.35 40.77
N HIS A 818 34.99 22.20 40.13
CA HIS A 818 36.07 21.65 39.33
C HIS A 818 36.05 22.27 37.93
N ARG A 819 36.95 23.24 37.69
CA ARG A 819 37.35 23.62 36.35
C ARG A 819 38.06 22.42 35.74
N PHE A 820 37.68 22.06 34.53
CA PHE A 820 38.48 21.11 33.72
C PHE A 820 39.90 21.72 33.59
N SER A 821 40.84 21.23 34.40
CA SER A 821 42.23 21.70 34.34
C SER A 821 42.79 21.25 32.99
N GLU A 822 43.35 22.21 32.26
CA GLU A 822 44.23 21.91 31.16
C GLU A 822 45.54 21.37 31.79
N GLU A 823 45.61 20.07 32.04
CA GLU A 823 46.93 19.43 32.13
C GLU A 823 47.59 19.58 30.76
N PRO A 824 48.77 20.15 30.65
CA PRO A 824 49.51 20.17 29.43
C PRO A 824 49.74 18.71 29.01
N VAL A 825 49.24 18.35 27.83
CA VAL A 825 49.56 17.08 27.20
C VAL A 825 51.07 17.08 27.01
N GLN A 826 51.77 16.44 27.91
CA GLN A 826 53.19 16.14 27.74
C GLN A 826 53.23 15.06 26.65
N LEU A 827 53.35 15.53 25.41
CA LEU A 827 53.71 14.67 24.30
C LEU A 827 55.05 14.05 24.67
N THR A 828 55.05 12.79 25.04
CA THR A 828 56.29 12.00 25.12
C THR A 828 56.86 11.96 23.72
N MET A 829 57.98 12.67 23.53
CA MET A 829 58.64 12.89 22.24
C MET A 829 59.35 11.61 21.73
N ASP A 830 59.02 10.46 22.21
CA ASP A 830 59.71 9.18 21.89
C ASP A 830 58.80 8.16 21.18
N SER A 831 57.71 8.61 20.52
CA SER A 831 56.95 7.71 19.67
C SER A 831 57.14 8.04 18.18
N VAL A 832 57.28 7.03 17.34
CA VAL A 832 57.37 7.14 15.89
C VAL A 832 56.29 8.05 15.32
N ASP A 833 55.13 8.08 15.92
CA ASP A 833 54.00 8.96 15.56
C ASP A 833 54.35 10.46 15.79
N GLY A 834 55.15 10.81 16.81
CA GLY A 834 55.61 12.16 17.08
C GLY A 834 56.55 12.69 16.00
N GLU A 835 57.50 11.86 15.50
CA GLU A 835 58.41 12.23 14.42
C GLU A 835 57.66 12.42 13.08
N VAL A 836 56.71 11.59 12.78
CA VAL A 836 55.86 11.68 11.59
C VAL A 836 55.01 12.96 11.59
N LEU A 837 54.39 13.31 12.72
CA LEU A 837 53.65 14.55 12.89
C LEU A 837 54.51 15.78 12.81
N GLN A 838 55.75 15.73 13.31
CA GLN A 838 56.69 16.86 13.25
C GLN A 838 57.22 17.05 11.81
N LYS A 839 57.50 15.99 11.07
CA LYS A 839 57.82 16.06 9.63
C LYS A 839 56.69 16.62 8.82
N LEU A 840 55.43 16.21 9.06
CA LEU A 840 54.21 16.71 8.38
C LEU A 840 53.97 18.19 8.65
N ARG A 841 54.19 18.68 9.89
CA ARG A 841 54.04 20.10 10.25
C ARG A 841 55.05 21.01 9.58
N ASN A 842 56.26 20.52 9.33
CA ASN A 842 57.37 21.28 8.73
C ASN A 842 57.35 21.18 7.19
N LEU A 843 56.41 20.49 6.59
CA LEU A 843 56.39 20.24 5.16
C LEU A 843 55.61 21.36 4.43
N ASP A 844 56.29 22.16 3.63
CA ASP A 844 55.63 23.11 2.75
C ASP A 844 55.28 22.43 1.42
N VAL A 845 54.01 21.97 1.35
CA VAL A 845 53.48 21.21 0.21
C VAL A 845 53.52 22.04 -1.10
N ASN A 846 53.51 23.37 -1.01
CA ASN A 846 53.50 24.24 -2.17
C ASN A 846 54.86 24.41 -2.83
N SER A 847 55.92 24.04 -2.14
CA SER A 847 57.32 24.11 -2.63
C SER A 847 57.83 22.78 -3.23
N LEU A 848 57.00 21.69 -3.15
CA LEU A 848 57.41 20.36 -3.58
C LEU A 848 56.93 20.02 -4.99
N THR A 849 57.81 19.39 -5.76
CA THR A 849 57.39 18.77 -7.03
C THR A 849 56.58 17.49 -6.80
N PRO A 850 55.71 17.05 -7.76
CA PRO A 850 54.90 15.84 -7.61
C PRO A 850 55.70 14.57 -7.24
N ILE A 851 56.92 14.45 -7.74
CA ILE A 851 57.82 13.30 -7.42
C ILE A 851 58.34 13.42 -5.96
N GLN A 852 58.66 14.61 -5.52
CA GLN A 852 59.08 14.81 -4.12
C GLN A 852 57.92 14.57 -3.15
N CYS A 853 56.66 14.98 -3.50
CA CYS A 853 55.47 14.65 -2.70
C CYS A 853 55.30 13.15 -2.54
N MET A 854 55.39 12.39 -3.64
CA MET A 854 55.27 10.93 -3.58
C MET A 854 56.38 10.27 -2.72
N ASN A 855 57.63 10.73 -2.87
CA ASN A 855 58.74 10.20 -2.07
C ASN A 855 58.59 10.50 -0.58
N THR A 856 58.17 11.71 -0.24
CA THR A 856 57.92 12.11 1.16
C THR A 856 56.75 11.34 1.76
N LEU A 857 55.66 11.10 0.98
CA LEU A 857 54.55 10.27 1.42
C LEU A 857 54.96 8.83 1.66
N PHE A 858 55.80 8.28 0.80
CA PHE A 858 56.35 6.92 0.95
C PHE A 858 57.25 6.81 2.17
N GLU A 859 58.09 7.83 2.44
CA GLU A 859 58.95 7.91 3.62
C GLU A 859 58.12 7.98 4.92
N LEU A 860 57.04 8.81 4.95
CA LEU A 860 56.14 8.92 6.08
C LEU A 860 55.38 7.61 6.34
N CYS A 861 54.88 6.96 5.29
CA CYS A 861 54.24 5.65 5.40
C CYS A 861 55.19 4.51 5.83
N SER A 862 56.48 4.60 5.47
CA SER A 862 57.47 3.61 5.91
C SER A 862 57.89 3.79 7.37
N MET A 863 57.73 5.02 7.94
CA MET A 863 58.00 5.29 9.35
C MET A 863 56.86 4.81 10.25
N LEU A 864 55.62 4.63 9.69
CA LEU A 864 54.42 4.14 10.41
C LEU A 864 54.30 2.60 10.37
N LYS A 865 55.06 1.91 9.59
CA LYS A 865 55.18 0.44 9.56
C LYS A 865 56.30 -0.05 10.50
#